data_fb0ccb652a60d1209f7cd44977943ede
#
_entry.id   fb0ccb652a60d1209f7cd44977943ede
#
_cell.length_a   1.000
_cell.length_b   1.000
_cell.length_c   1.000
_cell.angle_alpha   90.00
_cell.angle_beta   90.00
_cell.angle_gamma   90.00
#
_symmetry.space_group_name_H-M   'P 1'
#
loop_
_entity.id
_entity.type
_entity.pdbx_description
1 polymer ?
#
loop_
_entity_poly.entity_id
_entity_poly.type
_entity_poly.pdbx_seq_one_letter_code
_entity_poly.pdbx_strand_id
1 'polypeptide(L)'
;MRGWLAAVRIARREARRAKGRSALVVALIGLPVLAFAFVAVYHDTFALTPAEKADRVLGRADLAVGELWDGPVRQLPTDLLGSGEGRPRDATADDVRRLLPAATAALPMRTDAADFRTASGRGQIGTLELDYANPLASGILRQVAGRAPRAPDEVAVTARAARRVGVGGPLTSADGARTWRIVGLVEDPQDLRREVIVALPGALPRNYAGIGSTRWLVDVPGPVDWPGVRALNAAGAVVLSRAVLLDPPPFDPATMLAGFDDSRAFALGTVFGGVLIIEVVLLAGPAFAVGARRRRRDLALVAAAGGTPAHLRRIVLADGVVLGAVAAAGGLVLGVLAAVAARDLLAEHVAFARPGAQRFYPEALAGLVALAVLSGVLAALVPAWTAARQPVVAALSGRYAVTRMRKRWAVLGLIVLAAGGAVTVVGARRASEEVALAGMVIGELGLVLCTPALVGLVARLGGRLPVSLRIALRDVGRNRAAAAPAISAVLAAVAVSTLAAAVFAGSEARQTVPQHPLMVREGAVTAQVATEPRGMDLAAPPEPPPAAYTALADAMRATMPVTGVIPVGRPDCGADGGPACQVMVGRPPANECPYDFSATRRSTATQRKANRDPRCDLVWRESQGSAFDLAVIDPADLGRLVRLDAAALARAEAVLRSGGALVADGFAVVDGSATLTLIGETRGPAVSVPAMAIPDADSPSLIMSAAAVGRLGANVRPAGFVGVTDRVPTQAEEDAFMAAAATVEGSWIIGVQRPPQPRSDPILIILAVVAGLVTVGAAAIATGLAAAEGRADLATLGAVGASPGVRRVLSLSRTGIIAGLGSALGVAAGLAAAAALVTGINAGLADVWPQLQPPMPFVLPWTNVVLSLFAVPAVAMLGAGLMTRARLPVERTS
;
A
#
# COMPACT_ATOMS: atom_id res chain seq x y z
N MET A 1 0.04 49.68 11.08
CA MET A 1 -1.22 48.90 11.19
C MET A 1 -2.37 49.49 10.37
N ARG A 2 -2.62 50.82 10.36
CA ARG A 2 -3.79 51.43 9.64
C ARG A 2 -3.86 51.13 8.13
N GLY A 3 -2.74 51.00 7.41
CA GLY A 3 -2.71 50.69 5.96
C GLY A 3 -3.12 49.26 5.59
N TRP A 4 -2.88 48.25 6.45
CA TRP A 4 -3.32 46.89 6.23
C TRP A 4 -4.82 46.70 6.45
N LEU A 5 -5.41 47.38 7.44
CA LEU A 5 -6.86 47.34 7.70
C LEU A 5 -7.64 47.87 6.52
N ALA A 6 -7.16 48.98 5.91
CA ALA A 6 -7.76 49.53 4.69
C ALA A 6 -7.64 48.56 3.50
N ALA A 7 -6.48 47.92 3.29
CA ALA A 7 -6.26 46.93 2.24
C ALA A 7 -7.18 45.70 2.39
N VAL A 8 -7.31 45.15 3.60
CA VAL A 8 -8.22 43.99 3.88
C VAL A 8 -9.69 44.40 3.66
N ARG A 9 -10.10 45.61 4.04
CA ARG A 9 -11.46 46.13 3.79
C ARG A 9 -11.76 46.23 2.29
N ILE A 10 -10.81 46.70 1.52
CA ILE A 10 -10.92 46.79 0.04
C ILE A 10 -11.00 45.35 -0.53
N ALA A 11 -10.11 44.47 -0.15
CA ALA A 11 -10.09 43.08 -0.60
C ALA A 11 -11.42 42.35 -0.31
N ARG A 12 -11.98 42.53 0.91
CA ARG A 12 -13.27 41.90 1.29
C ARG A 12 -14.44 42.43 0.45
N ARG A 13 -14.50 43.76 0.18
CA ARG A 13 -15.53 44.35 -0.67
C ARG A 13 -15.44 43.80 -2.10
N GLU A 14 -14.25 43.73 -2.62
CA GLU A 14 -13.99 43.23 -3.97
C GLU A 14 -14.30 41.74 -4.11
N ALA A 15 -13.91 40.91 -3.13
CA ALA A 15 -14.26 39.48 -3.12
C ALA A 15 -15.78 39.28 -3.24
N ARG A 16 -16.58 40.16 -2.64
CA ARG A 16 -18.04 40.14 -2.73
C ARG A 16 -18.59 40.66 -4.06
N ARG A 17 -17.91 41.63 -4.71
CA ARG A 17 -18.29 42.15 -6.02
C ARG A 17 -17.97 41.19 -7.16
N ALA A 18 -16.81 40.51 -7.12
CA ALA A 18 -16.34 39.61 -8.14
C ALA A 18 -16.57 38.12 -7.75
N LYS A 19 -17.83 37.78 -7.39
CA LYS A 19 -18.21 36.46 -6.80
C LYS A 19 -17.66 35.26 -7.58
N GLY A 20 -17.79 35.23 -8.92
CA GLY A 20 -17.34 34.10 -9.74
C GLY A 20 -15.83 33.90 -9.69
N ARG A 21 -15.02 34.97 -9.71
CA ARG A 21 -13.57 34.89 -9.59
C ARG A 21 -13.16 34.50 -8.19
N SER A 22 -13.78 35.12 -7.18
CA SER A 22 -13.47 34.80 -5.78
C SER A 22 -13.80 33.37 -5.44
N ALA A 23 -14.95 32.85 -5.91
CA ALA A 23 -15.33 31.47 -5.77
C ALA A 23 -14.32 30.51 -6.45
N LEU A 24 -13.81 30.89 -7.60
CA LEU A 24 -12.81 30.10 -8.33
C LEU A 24 -11.47 30.01 -7.57
N VAL A 25 -10.97 31.15 -7.02
CA VAL A 25 -9.75 31.17 -6.20
C VAL A 25 -9.95 30.41 -4.91
N VAL A 26 -11.12 30.61 -4.27
CA VAL A 26 -11.49 29.85 -3.05
C VAL A 26 -11.56 28.35 -3.33
N ALA A 27 -12.10 27.92 -4.46
CA ALA A 27 -12.14 26.52 -4.84
C ALA A 27 -10.74 25.93 -5.12
N LEU A 28 -9.86 26.70 -5.81
CA LEU A 28 -8.49 26.29 -6.11
C LEU A 28 -7.64 26.05 -4.86
N ILE A 29 -7.80 26.89 -3.84
CA ILE A 29 -7.09 26.73 -2.57
C ILE A 29 -7.87 25.80 -1.63
N GLY A 30 -9.20 25.90 -1.63
CA GLY A 30 -10.06 25.17 -0.70
C GLY A 30 -10.16 23.67 -1.00
N LEU A 31 -10.11 23.25 -2.28
CA LEU A 31 -10.21 21.85 -2.64
C LEU A 31 -9.02 21.02 -2.13
N PRO A 32 -7.76 21.41 -2.30
CA PRO A 32 -6.64 20.76 -1.63
C PRO A 32 -6.75 20.77 -0.10
N VAL A 33 -7.18 21.89 0.50
CA VAL A 33 -7.36 21.99 1.95
C VAL A 33 -8.44 21.02 2.45
N LEU A 34 -9.56 20.91 1.73
CA LEU A 34 -10.62 19.93 2.00
C LEU A 34 -10.05 18.51 1.95
N ALA A 35 -9.31 18.20 0.91
CA ALA A 35 -8.73 16.90 0.69
C ALA A 35 -7.75 16.51 1.82
N PHE A 36 -6.84 17.40 2.18
CA PHE A 36 -5.88 17.14 3.25
C PHE A 36 -6.53 17.13 4.64
N ALA A 37 -7.52 17.98 4.90
CA ALA A 37 -8.29 17.91 6.14
C ALA A 37 -9.05 16.59 6.27
N PHE A 38 -9.61 16.10 5.15
CA PHE A 38 -10.25 14.78 5.10
C PHE A 38 -9.26 13.67 5.43
N VAL A 39 -8.10 13.63 4.75
CA VAL A 39 -7.06 12.61 4.98
C VAL A 39 -6.51 12.69 6.40
N ALA A 40 -6.26 13.89 6.93
CA ALA A 40 -5.76 14.08 8.29
C ALA A 40 -6.76 13.51 9.33
N VAL A 41 -8.04 13.89 9.23
CA VAL A 41 -9.07 13.39 10.13
C VAL A 41 -9.30 11.88 9.97
N TYR A 42 -9.24 11.35 8.74
CA TYR A 42 -9.28 9.92 8.48
C TYR A 42 -8.13 9.21 9.19
N HIS A 43 -6.90 9.67 8.97
CA HIS A 43 -5.71 9.10 9.61
C HIS A 43 -5.83 9.11 11.13
N ASP A 44 -6.19 10.26 11.72
CA ASP A 44 -6.34 10.42 13.17
C ASP A 44 -7.41 9.52 13.78
N THR A 45 -8.46 9.23 13.00
CA THR A 45 -9.58 8.39 13.43
C THR A 45 -9.27 6.90 13.30
N PHE A 46 -8.52 6.50 12.27
CA PHE A 46 -8.18 5.10 12.00
C PHE A 46 -6.82 4.68 12.56
N ALA A 47 -5.90 5.60 12.79
CA ALA A 47 -4.66 5.34 13.53
C ALA A 47 -4.99 5.18 15.02
N LEU A 48 -4.92 3.94 15.50
CA LEU A 48 -5.17 3.64 16.90
C LEU A 48 -4.05 4.20 17.78
N THR A 49 -4.42 4.80 18.90
CA THR A 49 -3.44 5.12 19.95
C THR A 49 -2.85 3.85 20.54
N PRO A 50 -1.67 3.93 21.21
CA PRO A 50 -1.13 2.80 21.94
C PRO A 50 -2.12 2.17 22.93
N ALA A 51 -2.93 2.99 23.62
CA ALA A 51 -3.97 2.53 24.52
C ALA A 51 -5.07 1.75 23.81
N GLU A 52 -5.59 2.26 22.67
CA GLU A 52 -6.60 1.57 21.89
C GLU A 52 -6.07 0.28 21.25
N LYS A 53 -4.80 0.25 20.85
CA LYS A 53 -4.12 -0.97 20.39
C LYS A 53 -4.05 -2.00 21.50
N ALA A 54 -3.63 -1.56 22.71
CA ALA A 54 -3.58 -2.42 23.88
C ALA A 54 -4.96 -2.99 24.23
N ASP A 55 -6.01 -2.17 24.23
CA ASP A 55 -7.38 -2.59 24.49
C ASP A 55 -7.89 -3.62 23.48
N ARG A 56 -7.50 -3.53 22.21
CA ARG A 56 -7.90 -4.50 21.18
C ARG A 56 -7.14 -5.83 21.26
N VAL A 57 -5.93 -5.83 21.80
CA VAL A 57 -5.09 -7.04 21.88
C VAL A 57 -5.16 -7.73 23.24
N LEU A 58 -5.19 -6.94 24.30
CA LEU A 58 -5.13 -7.40 25.70
C LEU A 58 -6.49 -7.28 26.43
N GLY A 59 -7.48 -6.64 25.80
CA GLY A 59 -8.69 -6.26 26.53
C GLY A 59 -8.36 -5.26 27.63
N ARG A 60 -8.75 -5.53 28.86
CA ARG A 60 -8.36 -4.76 30.05
C ARG A 60 -7.23 -5.36 30.85
N ALA A 61 -6.68 -6.50 30.41
CA ALA A 61 -5.57 -7.13 31.08
C ALA A 61 -4.30 -6.28 31.05
N ASP A 62 -3.43 -6.43 32.06
CA ASP A 62 -2.15 -5.74 32.12
C ASP A 62 -1.10 -6.39 31.25
N LEU A 63 -1.20 -7.71 31.05
CA LEU A 63 -0.29 -8.44 30.19
C LEU A 63 -0.94 -9.68 29.57
N ALA A 64 -0.33 -10.18 28.50
CA ALA A 64 -0.61 -11.51 27.95
C ALA A 64 0.66 -12.35 28.02
N VAL A 65 0.54 -13.59 28.56
CA VAL A 65 1.58 -14.61 28.51
C VAL A 65 1.28 -15.52 27.35
N GLY A 66 2.21 -15.62 26.42
CA GLY A 66 2.12 -16.47 25.23
C GLY A 66 2.85 -17.80 25.41
N GLU A 67 3.79 -18.07 24.52
CA GLU A 67 4.60 -19.29 24.51
C GLU A 67 5.65 -19.31 25.62
N LEU A 68 6.00 -20.51 26.06
CA LEU A 68 7.14 -20.79 26.95
C LEU A 68 8.19 -21.60 26.21
N TRP A 69 9.43 -21.22 26.42
CA TRP A 69 10.64 -21.88 25.91
C TRP A 69 11.45 -22.54 27.03
N ASP A 70 12.29 -23.50 26.70
CA ASP A 70 13.12 -24.20 27.71
C ASP A 70 14.24 -23.33 28.29
N GLY A 71 14.59 -22.23 27.63
CA GLY A 71 15.64 -21.28 28.00
C GLY A 71 15.23 -19.84 27.81
N PRO A 72 16.16 -18.88 28.04
CA PRO A 72 15.88 -17.45 27.85
C PRO A 72 15.42 -17.09 26.44
N VAL A 73 14.43 -16.21 26.37
CA VAL A 73 13.80 -15.77 25.10
C VAL A 73 14.26 -14.37 24.74
N ARG A 74 14.40 -14.13 23.44
CA ARG A 74 14.48 -12.79 22.84
C ARG A 74 13.17 -12.48 22.15
N GLN A 75 12.53 -11.37 22.52
CA GLN A 75 11.31 -10.91 21.87
C GLN A 75 11.36 -9.43 21.53
N LEU A 76 10.49 -9.01 20.63
CA LEU A 76 10.23 -7.60 20.39
C LEU A 76 9.37 -7.02 21.51
N PRO A 77 9.57 -5.73 21.89
CA PRO A 77 8.81 -5.11 22.98
C PRO A 77 7.28 -5.12 22.76
N THR A 78 6.84 -4.98 21.51
CA THR A 78 5.43 -4.76 21.15
C THR A 78 4.77 -5.95 20.45
N ASP A 79 5.39 -7.13 20.48
CA ASP A 79 4.89 -8.33 19.83
C ASP A 79 5.03 -9.56 20.73
N LEU A 80 4.23 -10.59 20.47
CA LEU A 80 4.34 -11.93 21.07
C LEU A 80 5.22 -12.88 20.25
N LEU A 81 5.98 -12.36 19.29
CA LEU A 81 6.98 -13.15 18.57
C LEU A 81 8.28 -13.21 19.39
N GLY A 82 8.65 -14.41 19.79
CA GLY A 82 9.88 -14.67 20.53
C GLY A 82 10.72 -15.74 19.86
N SER A 83 12.02 -15.74 20.14
CA SER A 83 12.95 -16.78 19.74
C SER A 83 13.81 -17.18 20.95
N GLY A 84 13.93 -18.48 21.17
CA GLY A 84 14.67 -19.06 22.29
C GLY A 84 15.33 -20.37 21.91
N GLU A 85 15.98 -21.03 22.85
CA GLU A 85 16.49 -22.38 22.68
C GLU A 85 15.39 -23.41 22.96
N GLY A 86 15.41 -24.54 22.25
CA GLY A 86 14.41 -25.58 22.38
C GLY A 86 13.16 -25.35 21.52
N ARG A 87 12.04 -25.97 21.90
CA ARG A 87 10.75 -25.85 21.23
C ARG A 87 9.78 -25.04 22.09
N PRO A 88 9.03 -24.10 21.50
CA PRO A 88 8.01 -23.39 22.23
C PRO A 88 6.83 -24.31 22.58
N ARG A 89 6.22 -24.07 23.72
CA ARG A 89 4.98 -24.69 24.15
C ARG A 89 3.98 -23.66 24.67
N ASP A 90 2.71 -23.97 24.60
CA ASP A 90 1.66 -23.16 25.21
C ASP A 90 1.85 -23.07 26.73
N ALA A 91 1.68 -21.89 27.29
CA ALA A 91 1.64 -21.72 28.73
C ALA A 91 0.39 -22.37 29.32
N THR A 92 0.56 -23.08 30.45
CA THR A 92 -0.55 -23.62 31.26
C THR A 92 -0.96 -22.65 32.37
N ALA A 93 -2.10 -22.89 33.01
CA ALA A 93 -2.53 -22.13 34.19
C ALA A 93 -1.51 -22.20 35.35
N ASP A 94 -0.85 -23.36 35.50
CA ASP A 94 0.18 -23.55 36.51
C ASP A 94 1.45 -22.78 36.21
N ASP A 95 1.81 -22.68 34.92
CA ASP A 95 2.94 -21.86 34.47
C ASP A 95 2.68 -20.38 34.79
N VAL A 96 1.49 -19.88 34.48
CA VAL A 96 1.11 -18.50 34.78
C VAL A 96 1.18 -18.21 36.27
N ARG A 97 0.65 -19.11 37.10
CA ARG A 97 0.73 -18.97 38.56
C ARG A 97 2.18 -18.97 39.11
N ARG A 98 3.05 -19.77 38.49
CA ARG A 98 4.47 -19.80 38.89
C ARG A 98 5.25 -18.56 38.45
N LEU A 99 4.99 -18.09 37.23
CA LEU A 99 5.66 -16.92 36.67
C LEU A 99 5.17 -15.61 37.29
N LEU A 100 3.89 -15.55 37.62
CA LEU A 100 3.19 -14.36 38.11
C LEU A 100 2.40 -14.70 39.38
N PRO A 101 3.06 -14.98 40.52
CA PRO A 101 2.37 -15.38 41.77
C PRO A 101 1.49 -14.26 42.35
N ALA A 102 1.73 -13.01 41.96
CA ALA A 102 0.91 -11.86 42.34
C ALA A 102 -0.30 -11.59 41.42
N ALA A 103 -0.52 -12.43 40.40
CA ALA A 103 -1.66 -12.27 39.48
C ALA A 103 -2.99 -12.35 40.22
N THR A 104 -3.84 -11.35 39.99
CA THR A 104 -5.18 -11.23 40.60
C THR A 104 -6.24 -11.96 39.79
N ALA A 105 -6.07 -12.05 38.47
CA ALA A 105 -6.92 -12.79 37.57
C ALA A 105 -6.13 -13.27 36.33
N ALA A 106 -6.53 -14.40 35.76
CA ALA A 106 -5.99 -14.94 34.52
C ALA A 106 -7.12 -15.55 33.68
N LEU A 107 -7.15 -15.22 32.40
CA LEU A 107 -8.17 -15.66 31.45
C LEU A 107 -7.48 -16.30 30.23
N PRO A 108 -7.73 -17.59 29.91
CA PRO A 108 -7.18 -18.20 28.72
C PRO A 108 -7.87 -17.67 27.46
N MET A 109 -7.08 -17.45 26.43
CA MET A 109 -7.50 -17.07 25.09
C MET A 109 -6.78 -17.96 24.09
N ARG A 110 -7.52 -18.85 23.42
CA ARG A 110 -6.97 -19.74 22.41
C ARG A 110 -7.45 -19.37 21.02
N THR A 111 -6.51 -19.19 20.13
CA THR A 111 -6.78 -19.01 18.70
C THR A 111 -6.40 -20.29 17.99
N ASP A 112 -7.31 -20.81 17.17
CA ASP A 112 -7.11 -22.04 16.40
C ASP A 112 -7.93 -21.96 15.10
N ALA A 113 -7.99 -23.07 14.36
CA ALA A 113 -8.94 -23.28 13.28
C ALA A 113 -9.48 -24.70 13.39
N ALA A 114 -10.73 -24.90 13.03
CA ALA A 114 -11.33 -26.22 13.02
C ALA A 114 -12.27 -26.38 11.82
N ASP A 115 -12.60 -27.62 11.52
CA ASP A 115 -13.44 -27.96 10.40
C ASP A 115 -14.91 -28.07 10.82
N PHE A 116 -15.75 -27.35 10.11
CA PHE A 116 -17.19 -27.31 10.33
C PHE A 116 -17.96 -27.64 9.05
N ARG A 117 -19.19 -28.09 9.20
CA ARG A 117 -20.12 -28.17 8.07
C ARG A 117 -20.47 -26.79 7.58
N THR A 118 -20.33 -26.57 6.28
CA THR A 118 -20.68 -25.32 5.60
C THR A 118 -21.89 -25.56 4.66
N ALA A 119 -22.43 -24.51 4.10
CA ALA A 119 -23.49 -24.61 3.12
C ALA A 119 -23.08 -25.41 1.86
N SER A 120 -21.79 -25.44 1.54
CA SER A 120 -21.22 -26.09 0.34
C SER A 120 -20.53 -27.43 0.65
N GLY A 121 -20.39 -27.81 1.92
CA GLY A 121 -19.72 -29.07 2.29
C GLY A 121 -19.05 -28.99 3.67
N ARG A 122 -17.74 -29.04 3.72
CA ARG A 122 -16.90 -28.93 4.92
C ARG A 122 -15.88 -27.82 4.71
N GLY A 123 -15.66 -26.96 5.68
CA GLY A 123 -14.66 -25.91 5.57
C GLY A 123 -13.96 -25.62 6.88
N GLN A 124 -12.69 -25.28 6.79
CA GLN A 124 -11.92 -24.80 7.91
C GLN A 124 -12.31 -23.35 8.22
N ILE A 125 -12.65 -23.07 9.47
CA ILE A 125 -13.01 -21.73 9.97
C ILE A 125 -12.18 -21.44 11.21
N GLY A 126 -11.69 -20.22 11.33
CA GLY A 126 -10.95 -19.79 12.49
C GLY A 126 -11.80 -19.90 13.77
N THR A 127 -11.18 -20.33 14.86
CA THR A 127 -11.83 -20.43 16.17
C THR A 127 -11.12 -19.53 17.19
N LEU A 128 -11.91 -18.97 18.11
CA LEU A 128 -11.42 -18.20 19.23
C LEU A 128 -12.14 -18.70 20.50
N GLU A 129 -11.43 -19.42 21.33
CA GLU A 129 -11.93 -19.79 22.64
C GLU A 129 -11.58 -18.69 23.65
N LEU A 130 -12.59 -17.92 24.04
CA LEU A 130 -12.48 -16.77 24.94
C LEU A 130 -13.83 -16.51 25.61
N ASP A 131 -13.85 -16.44 26.93
CA ASP A 131 -14.99 -15.82 27.62
C ASP A 131 -14.91 -14.29 27.47
N TYR A 132 -15.44 -13.78 26.35
CA TYR A 132 -15.41 -12.34 26.09
C TYR A 132 -16.48 -11.54 26.87
N ALA A 133 -17.33 -12.22 27.65
CA ALA A 133 -18.17 -11.55 28.66
C ALA A 133 -17.37 -11.19 29.92
N ASN A 134 -16.21 -11.80 30.12
CA ASN A 134 -15.32 -11.46 31.23
C ASN A 134 -14.76 -10.03 31.03
N PRO A 135 -14.76 -9.19 32.08
CA PRO A 135 -14.25 -7.83 32.02
C PRO A 135 -12.82 -7.71 31.48
N LEU A 136 -11.94 -8.69 31.75
CA LEU A 136 -10.57 -8.70 31.22
C LEU A 136 -10.52 -8.73 29.69
N ALA A 137 -11.48 -9.35 29.03
CA ALA A 137 -11.55 -9.46 27.56
C ALA A 137 -12.24 -8.25 26.91
N SER A 138 -12.68 -7.28 27.68
CA SER A 138 -13.42 -6.11 27.17
C SER A 138 -12.58 -5.30 26.18
N GLY A 139 -13.05 -5.15 24.95
CA GLY A 139 -12.36 -4.42 23.86
C GLY A 139 -11.78 -5.33 22.77
N ILE A 140 -11.58 -6.64 23.02
CA ILE A 140 -11.06 -7.59 22.03
C ILE A 140 -12.10 -7.87 20.94
N LEU A 141 -13.33 -8.13 21.32
CA LEU A 141 -14.48 -8.35 20.41
C LEU A 141 -15.59 -7.36 20.71
N ARG A 142 -16.39 -7.07 19.69
CA ARG A 142 -17.59 -6.25 19.81
C ARG A 142 -18.83 -7.09 19.53
N GLN A 143 -19.75 -7.12 20.49
CA GLN A 143 -21.09 -7.73 20.30
C GLN A 143 -21.89 -6.87 19.32
N VAL A 144 -22.39 -7.50 18.24
CA VAL A 144 -23.22 -6.83 17.22
C VAL A 144 -24.69 -7.14 17.45
N ALA A 145 -25.02 -8.41 17.72
CA ALA A 145 -26.39 -8.85 17.97
C ALA A 145 -26.41 -10.07 18.88
N GLY A 146 -27.53 -10.36 19.52
CA GLY A 146 -27.66 -11.49 20.43
C GLY A 146 -26.89 -11.30 21.73
N ARG A 147 -26.27 -12.36 22.24
CA ARG A 147 -25.50 -12.36 23.50
C ARG A 147 -24.22 -13.20 23.42
N ALA A 148 -23.40 -13.07 24.43
CA ALA A 148 -22.21 -13.94 24.59
C ALA A 148 -22.64 -15.38 24.96
N PRO A 149 -21.83 -16.41 24.53
CA PRO A 149 -21.99 -17.79 24.98
C PRO A 149 -21.89 -17.90 26.51
N ARG A 150 -22.76 -18.71 27.10
CA ARG A 150 -22.79 -18.99 28.54
C ARG A 150 -22.65 -20.47 28.88
N ALA A 151 -22.73 -21.33 27.84
CA ALA A 151 -22.62 -22.78 27.96
C ALA A 151 -21.69 -23.33 26.87
N PRO A 152 -21.07 -24.52 27.07
CA PRO A 152 -20.15 -25.11 26.12
C PRO A 152 -20.77 -25.50 24.75
N ASP A 153 -22.09 -25.56 24.67
CA ASP A 153 -22.87 -25.82 23.46
C ASP A 153 -23.32 -24.53 22.76
N GLU A 154 -22.86 -23.36 23.21
CA GLU A 154 -23.20 -22.07 22.65
C GLU A 154 -21.98 -21.43 22.00
N VAL A 155 -22.21 -20.76 20.87
CA VAL A 155 -21.18 -20.01 20.14
C VAL A 155 -21.69 -18.65 19.69
N ALA A 156 -20.77 -17.71 19.54
CA ALA A 156 -20.97 -16.49 18.77
C ALA A 156 -20.14 -16.58 17.47
N VAL A 157 -20.60 -15.91 16.41
CA VAL A 157 -19.93 -16.00 15.09
C VAL A 157 -19.76 -14.62 14.50
N THR A 158 -18.74 -14.43 13.65
CA THR A 158 -18.62 -13.23 12.82
C THR A 158 -19.59 -13.28 11.64
N ALA A 159 -19.94 -12.13 11.07
CA ALA A 159 -20.89 -12.05 9.97
C ALA A 159 -20.48 -12.88 8.74
N ARG A 160 -19.19 -13.02 8.47
CA ARG A 160 -18.68 -13.87 7.38
C ARG A 160 -18.78 -15.35 7.70
N ALA A 161 -18.38 -15.75 8.92
CA ALA A 161 -18.56 -17.11 9.39
C ALA A 161 -20.03 -17.53 9.37
N ALA A 162 -20.95 -16.67 9.83
CA ALA A 162 -22.39 -16.92 9.76
C ALA A 162 -22.91 -17.20 8.33
N ARG A 163 -22.42 -16.45 7.35
CA ARG A 163 -22.80 -16.69 5.94
C ARG A 163 -22.26 -18.02 5.41
N ARG A 164 -21.07 -18.43 5.85
CA ARG A 164 -20.42 -19.64 5.39
C ARG A 164 -21.02 -20.90 5.97
N VAL A 165 -21.41 -20.89 7.26
CA VAL A 165 -22.08 -22.03 7.89
C VAL A 165 -23.58 -22.10 7.64
N GLY A 166 -24.19 -21.06 7.09
CA GLY A 166 -25.64 -20.96 6.86
C GLY A 166 -26.35 -20.26 8.02
N VAL A 167 -27.06 -19.18 7.69
CA VAL A 167 -27.77 -18.37 8.66
C VAL A 167 -29.01 -19.13 9.19
N GLY A 168 -29.12 -19.32 10.53
CA GLY A 168 -30.33 -19.83 11.18
C GLY A 168 -30.33 -21.31 11.55
N GLY A 169 -29.28 -22.08 11.22
CA GLY A 169 -29.08 -23.45 11.68
C GLY A 169 -28.09 -23.58 12.84
N PRO A 170 -28.00 -24.75 13.49
CA PRO A 170 -26.95 -25.02 14.46
C PRO A 170 -25.61 -25.17 13.72
N LEU A 171 -24.56 -24.66 14.34
CA LEU A 171 -23.20 -24.95 13.90
C LEU A 171 -22.90 -26.44 14.15
N THR A 172 -22.39 -27.15 13.18
CA THR A 172 -22.09 -28.60 13.30
C THR A 172 -20.63 -28.86 13.00
N SER A 173 -19.98 -29.67 13.82
CA SER A 173 -18.61 -30.16 13.52
C SER A 173 -18.58 -30.94 12.21
N ALA A 174 -17.42 -31.01 11.60
CA ALA A 174 -17.27 -31.69 10.30
C ALA A 174 -17.72 -33.15 10.32
N ASP A 175 -17.42 -33.86 11.42
CA ASP A 175 -17.81 -35.27 11.65
C ASP A 175 -19.31 -35.43 12.01
N GLY A 176 -20.01 -34.34 12.28
CA GLY A 176 -21.40 -34.34 12.73
C GLY A 176 -21.61 -34.76 14.18
N ALA A 177 -20.54 -35.01 14.96
CA ALA A 177 -20.62 -35.52 16.33
C ALA A 177 -21.04 -34.44 17.32
N ARG A 178 -20.78 -33.17 17.01
CA ARG A 178 -21.11 -32.04 17.91
C ARG A 178 -21.89 -30.96 17.17
N THR A 179 -22.82 -30.37 17.91
CA THR A 179 -23.59 -29.21 17.43
C THR A 179 -23.56 -28.10 18.46
N TRP A 180 -23.49 -26.88 18.00
CA TRP A 180 -23.54 -25.68 18.85
C TRP A 180 -24.65 -24.76 18.39
N ARG A 181 -25.28 -24.11 19.36
CA ARG A 181 -26.28 -23.10 19.11
C ARG A 181 -25.63 -21.74 18.90
N ILE A 182 -25.87 -21.11 17.78
CA ILE A 182 -25.42 -19.72 17.53
C ILE A 182 -26.30 -18.78 18.34
N VAL A 183 -25.71 -18.10 19.36
CA VAL A 183 -26.45 -17.23 20.29
C VAL A 183 -26.11 -15.76 20.10
N GLY A 184 -25.07 -15.45 19.35
CA GLY A 184 -24.62 -14.08 19.12
C GLY A 184 -23.89 -13.87 17.81
N LEU A 185 -23.92 -12.61 17.36
CA LEU A 185 -23.12 -12.10 16.27
C LEU A 185 -22.09 -11.15 16.85
N VAL A 186 -20.83 -11.38 16.53
CA VAL A 186 -19.68 -10.58 16.98
C VAL A 186 -18.87 -10.06 15.79
N GLU A 187 -18.09 -9.04 16.00
CA GLU A 187 -17.08 -8.60 15.07
C GLU A 187 -15.73 -8.47 15.76
N ASP A 188 -14.66 -8.75 15.00
CA ASP A 188 -13.31 -8.39 15.36
C ASP A 188 -13.06 -6.94 14.92
N PRO A 189 -12.87 -5.98 15.83
CA PRO A 189 -12.66 -4.59 15.45
C PRO A 189 -11.37 -4.35 14.63
N GLN A 190 -10.43 -5.29 14.64
CA GLN A 190 -9.17 -5.19 13.91
C GLN A 190 -9.31 -5.65 12.45
N ASP A 191 -10.18 -6.64 12.19
CA ASP A 191 -10.46 -7.12 10.82
C ASP A 191 -11.92 -7.59 10.69
N LEU A 192 -12.75 -6.74 10.10
CA LEU A 192 -14.17 -7.03 9.84
C LEU A 192 -14.38 -8.16 8.82
N ARG A 193 -13.32 -8.57 8.10
CA ARG A 193 -13.37 -9.68 7.14
C ARG A 193 -13.05 -11.02 7.76
N ARG A 194 -12.60 -11.04 9.01
CA ARG A 194 -12.20 -12.26 9.71
C ARG A 194 -13.37 -13.23 9.87
N GLU A 195 -13.16 -14.47 9.49
CA GLU A 195 -14.12 -15.58 9.71
C GLU A 195 -13.74 -16.30 10.99
N VAL A 196 -14.53 -16.09 12.05
CA VAL A 196 -14.24 -16.68 13.38
C VAL A 196 -15.50 -17.12 14.06
N ILE A 197 -15.40 -18.29 14.68
CA ILE A 197 -16.36 -18.84 15.64
C ILE A 197 -15.79 -18.65 17.04
N VAL A 198 -16.56 -18.03 17.93
CA VAL A 198 -16.15 -17.71 19.29
C VAL A 198 -16.93 -18.56 20.28
N ALA A 199 -16.23 -19.22 21.21
CA ALA A 199 -16.81 -20.08 22.21
C ALA A 199 -16.11 -19.92 23.56
N LEU A 200 -16.69 -20.55 24.59
CA LEU A 200 -16.02 -20.66 25.90
C LEU A 200 -14.78 -21.59 25.79
N PRO A 201 -13.77 -21.41 26.64
CA PRO A 201 -12.58 -22.24 26.67
C PRO A 201 -12.89 -23.75 26.77
N GLY A 202 -12.31 -24.56 25.88
CA GLY A 202 -12.51 -26.01 25.81
C GLY A 202 -13.80 -26.47 25.11
N ALA A 203 -14.59 -25.56 24.53
CA ALA A 203 -15.86 -25.90 23.90
C ALA A 203 -15.72 -26.38 22.44
N LEU A 204 -14.66 -25.96 21.72
CA LEU A 204 -14.49 -26.26 20.31
C LEU A 204 -13.52 -27.42 20.08
N PRO A 205 -13.62 -28.12 18.94
CA PRO A 205 -12.66 -29.13 18.56
C PRO A 205 -11.28 -28.50 18.29
N ARG A 206 -10.23 -29.23 18.61
CA ARG A 206 -8.86 -28.83 18.29
C ARG A 206 -8.50 -29.29 16.89
N ASN A 207 -7.78 -28.47 16.15
CA ASN A 207 -7.25 -28.88 14.87
C ASN A 207 -6.05 -29.81 15.08
N TYR A 208 -6.02 -30.94 14.35
CA TYR A 208 -4.86 -31.84 14.33
C TYR A 208 -3.58 -31.13 13.80
N ALA A 209 -3.73 -30.04 13.07
CA ALA A 209 -2.60 -29.32 12.49
C ALA A 209 -1.73 -28.53 13.50
N GLY A 210 -2.11 -28.45 14.77
CA GLY A 210 -1.30 -27.78 15.81
C GLY A 210 -1.01 -26.31 15.60
N ILE A 211 -1.81 -25.62 14.75
CA ILE A 211 -1.63 -24.20 14.42
C ILE A 211 -2.16 -23.30 15.57
N GLY A 212 -2.91 -23.89 16.49
CA GLY A 212 -3.52 -23.17 17.60
C GLY A 212 -2.49 -22.72 18.63
N SER A 213 -2.61 -21.49 19.10
CA SER A 213 -1.80 -20.93 20.18
C SER A 213 -2.71 -20.49 21.34
N THR A 214 -2.28 -20.81 22.55
CA THR A 214 -2.96 -20.35 23.78
C THR A 214 -2.14 -19.22 24.40
N ARG A 215 -2.80 -18.11 24.68
CA ARG A 215 -2.25 -17.02 25.48
C ARG A 215 -3.14 -16.75 26.69
N TRP A 216 -2.54 -16.26 27.75
CA TRP A 216 -3.24 -15.94 28.99
C TRP A 216 -3.28 -14.45 29.17
N LEU A 217 -4.47 -13.90 29.26
CA LEU A 217 -4.69 -12.51 29.65
C LEU A 217 -4.63 -12.46 31.17
N VAL A 218 -3.72 -11.65 31.70
CA VAL A 218 -3.42 -11.65 33.16
C VAL A 218 -3.49 -10.24 33.70
N ASP A 219 -4.13 -10.12 34.87
CA ASP A 219 -4.19 -8.91 35.66
C ASP A 219 -3.22 -9.01 36.84
N VAL A 220 -2.41 -7.97 37.04
CA VAL A 220 -1.37 -7.94 38.11
C VAL A 220 -1.40 -6.63 38.87
N PRO A 221 -1.01 -6.60 40.16
CA PRO A 221 -0.99 -5.37 40.94
C PRO A 221 0.21 -4.49 40.53
N GLY A 222 0.03 -3.67 39.52
CA GLY A 222 0.99 -2.70 39.01
C GLY A 222 1.55 -3.00 37.60
N PRO A 223 2.10 -1.98 36.95
CA PRO A 223 2.57 -2.09 35.55
C PRO A 223 3.83 -2.96 35.47
N VAL A 224 3.86 -3.87 34.50
CA VAL A 224 5.05 -4.64 34.12
C VAL A 224 5.78 -3.88 33.04
N ASP A 225 6.85 -3.19 33.39
CA ASP A 225 7.70 -2.44 32.46
C ASP A 225 8.64 -3.35 31.64
N TRP A 226 9.45 -2.75 30.74
CA TRP A 226 10.37 -3.53 29.90
C TRP A 226 11.41 -4.33 30.68
N PRO A 227 12.04 -3.83 31.79
CA PRO A 227 12.84 -4.63 32.68
C PRO A 227 12.09 -5.85 33.24
N GLY A 228 10.83 -5.68 33.65
CA GLY A 228 9.96 -6.76 34.12
C GLY A 228 9.69 -7.81 33.02
N VAL A 229 9.39 -7.37 31.81
CA VAL A 229 9.25 -8.28 30.65
C VAL A 229 10.53 -9.07 30.40
N ARG A 230 11.71 -8.43 30.46
CA ARG A 230 12.99 -9.13 30.28
C ARG A 230 13.28 -10.14 31.39
N ALA A 231 12.83 -9.90 32.60
CA ALA A 231 12.93 -10.88 33.68
C ALA A 231 12.09 -12.12 33.39
N LEU A 232 10.86 -11.95 32.84
CA LEU A 232 10.02 -13.04 32.38
C LEU A 232 10.61 -13.77 31.15
N ASN A 233 11.23 -13.02 30.24
CA ASN A 233 11.96 -13.61 29.11
C ASN A 233 13.16 -14.46 29.56
N ALA A 234 13.87 -14.07 30.62
CA ALA A 234 14.95 -14.88 31.19
C ALA A 234 14.42 -16.20 31.78
N ALA A 235 13.16 -16.24 32.19
CA ALA A 235 12.45 -17.44 32.63
C ALA A 235 11.79 -18.21 31.48
N GLY A 236 12.04 -17.85 30.22
CA GLY A 236 11.54 -18.53 29.03
C GLY A 236 10.15 -18.09 28.55
N ALA A 237 9.53 -17.08 29.17
CA ALA A 237 8.19 -16.64 28.81
C ALA A 237 8.19 -15.52 27.77
N VAL A 238 7.38 -15.65 26.72
CA VAL A 238 7.04 -14.56 25.78
C VAL A 238 5.85 -13.79 26.33
N VAL A 239 6.01 -12.47 26.53
CA VAL A 239 5.01 -11.67 27.26
C VAL A 239 4.76 -10.35 26.53
N LEU A 240 3.49 -10.00 26.32
CA LEU A 240 3.07 -8.70 25.83
C LEU A 240 2.51 -7.87 26.99
N SER A 241 3.18 -6.79 27.34
CA SER A 241 2.79 -5.92 28.45
C SER A 241 2.06 -4.66 27.97
N ARG A 242 0.97 -4.31 28.64
CA ARG A 242 0.24 -3.04 28.41
C ARG A 242 1.15 -1.84 28.67
N ALA A 243 1.93 -1.85 29.74
CA ALA A 243 2.84 -0.74 30.07
C ALA A 243 3.86 -0.51 28.97
N VAL A 244 4.43 -1.59 28.40
CA VAL A 244 5.38 -1.54 27.29
C VAL A 244 4.70 -1.12 25.97
N LEU A 245 3.45 -1.51 25.73
CA LEU A 245 2.69 -1.04 24.56
C LEU A 245 2.39 0.46 24.63
N LEU A 246 2.18 0.99 25.85
CA LEU A 246 1.90 2.42 26.06
C LEU A 246 3.17 3.27 25.96
N ASP A 247 4.29 2.77 26.44
CA ASP A 247 5.59 3.43 26.42
C ASP A 247 6.68 2.44 26.02
N PRO A 248 6.81 2.16 24.70
CA PRO A 248 7.77 1.20 24.21
C PRO A 248 9.20 1.72 24.42
N PRO A 249 10.15 0.83 24.79
CA PRO A 249 11.54 1.21 24.92
C PRO A 249 12.10 1.71 23.59
N PRO A 250 13.15 2.56 23.59
CA PRO A 250 13.81 3.00 22.38
C PRO A 250 14.20 1.80 21.50
N PHE A 251 13.98 1.93 20.19
CA PHE A 251 14.32 0.89 19.23
C PHE A 251 15.78 0.48 19.34
N ASP A 252 16.03 -0.80 19.61
CA ASP A 252 17.38 -1.36 19.56
C ASP A 252 17.60 -2.00 18.18
N PRO A 253 18.46 -1.43 17.33
CA PRO A 253 18.75 -1.97 16.00
C PRO A 253 19.39 -3.37 16.03
N ALA A 254 19.81 -3.86 17.20
CA ALA A 254 20.32 -5.22 17.37
C ALA A 254 19.19 -6.28 17.45
N THR A 255 17.93 -5.87 17.61
CA THR A 255 16.80 -6.78 17.52
C THR A 255 16.39 -6.92 16.04
N MET A 256 16.41 -8.13 15.52
CA MET A 256 16.38 -8.49 14.09
C MET A 256 15.10 -8.11 13.28
N LEU A 257 14.19 -7.35 13.84
CA LEU A 257 12.95 -6.97 13.15
C LEU A 257 12.83 -5.44 13.14
N ALA A 258 13.08 -4.85 11.97
CA ALA A 258 12.89 -3.42 11.76
C ALA A 258 11.40 -3.07 11.90
N GLY A 259 11.03 -2.51 13.04
CA GLY A 259 9.73 -1.86 13.21
C GLY A 259 9.64 -0.61 12.33
N PHE A 260 8.44 -0.23 11.94
CA PHE A 260 8.18 1.04 11.29
C PHE A 260 8.47 2.18 12.27
N ASP A 261 9.41 3.04 11.92
CA ASP A 261 9.81 4.20 12.72
C ASP A 261 8.82 5.36 12.48
N ASP A 262 8.15 5.83 13.55
CA ASP A 262 7.22 6.98 13.49
C ASP A 262 7.91 8.28 12.99
N SER A 263 9.23 8.37 13.09
CA SER A 263 10.01 9.49 12.56
C SER A 263 9.88 9.63 11.03
N ARG A 264 9.76 8.51 10.31
CA ARG A 264 9.56 8.50 8.86
C ARG A 264 8.19 9.04 8.46
N ALA A 265 7.14 8.72 9.23
CA ALA A 265 5.80 9.25 8.96
C ALA A 265 5.76 10.78 9.09
N PHE A 266 6.47 11.34 10.10
CA PHE A 266 6.59 12.79 10.27
C PHE A 266 7.39 13.46 9.15
N ALA A 267 8.51 12.86 8.73
CA ALA A 267 9.33 13.34 7.62
C ALA A 267 8.56 13.37 6.31
N LEU A 268 7.86 12.29 5.98
CA LEU A 268 6.99 12.21 4.80
C LEU A 268 5.87 13.26 4.87
N GLY A 269 5.21 13.43 6.02
CA GLY A 269 4.18 14.44 6.23
C GLY A 269 4.67 15.87 5.98
N THR A 270 5.89 16.19 6.42
CA THR A 270 6.52 17.51 6.21
C THR A 270 6.78 17.78 4.73
N VAL A 271 7.26 16.76 4.01
CA VAL A 271 7.54 16.86 2.58
C VAL A 271 6.25 16.98 1.77
N PHE A 272 5.25 16.15 2.05
CA PHE A 272 3.95 16.27 1.40
C PHE A 272 3.31 17.66 1.66
N GLY A 273 3.47 18.21 2.86
CA GLY A 273 3.06 19.58 3.17
C GLY A 273 3.76 20.62 2.30
N GLY A 274 5.06 20.48 2.08
CA GLY A 274 5.85 21.34 1.20
C GLY A 274 5.43 21.28 -0.27
N VAL A 275 5.22 20.08 -0.80
CA VAL A 275 4.67 19.86 -2.15
C VAL A 275 3.30 20.49 -2.30
N LEU A 276 2.43 20.35 -1.31
CA LEU A 276 1.10 20.94 -1.29
C LEU A 276 1.14 22.48 -1.40
N ILE A 277 2.03 23.14 -0.64
CA ILE A 277 2.16 24.60 -0.72
C ILE A 277 2.46 25.02 -2.15
N ILE A 278 3.43 24.36 -2.78
CA ILE A 278 3.86 24.69 -4.13
C ILE A 278 2.74 24.43 -5.13
N GLU A 279 2.06 23.30 -5.01
CA GLU A 279 0.93 22.96 -5.88
C GLU A 279 -0.18 24.02 -5.77
N VAL A 280 -0.59 24.38 -4.56
CA VAL A 280 -1.61 25.43 -4.34
C VAL A 280 -1.15 26.78 -4.87
N VAL A 281 0.12 27.16 -4.70
CA VAL A 281 0.68 28.39 -5.25
C VAL A 281 0.66 28.40 -6.77
N LEU A 282 1.03 27.28 -7.39
CA LEU A 282 1.01 27.13 -8.86
C LEU A 282 -0.41 27.13 -9.43
N LEU A 283 -1.35 26.53 -8.74
CA LEU A 283 -2.76 26.49 -9.12
C LEU A 283 -3.45 27.86 -8.96
N ALA A 284 -3.23 28.53 -7.83
CA ALA A 284 -3.89 29.82 -7.52
C ALA A 284 -3.21 31.02 -8.17
N GLY A 285 -1.91 30.97 -8.45
CA GLY A 285 -1.12 32.07 -9.04
C GLY A 285 -1.70 32.65 -10.30
N PRO A 286 -2.10 31.84 -11.29
CA PRO A 286 -2.78 32.32 -12.51
C PRO A 286 -4.04 33.14 -12.23
N ALA A 287 -4.87 32.69 -11.29
CA ALA A 287 -6.11 33.36 -10.95
C ALA A 287 -5.87 34.75 -10.31
N PHE A 288 -4.84 34.88 -9.46
CA PHE A 288 -4.40 36.16 -8.91
C PHE A 288 -3.79 37.06 -9.99
N ALA A 289 -3.00 36.53 -10.93
CA ALA A 289 -2.41 37.29 -12.03
C ALA A 289 -3.48 37.89 -12.93
N VAL A 290 -4.52 37.12 -13.27
CA VAL A 290 -5.68 37.63 -14.06
C VAL A 290 -6.44 38.69 -13.28
N GLY A 291 -6.66 38.44 -11.98
CA GLY A 291 -7.30 39.41 -11.09
C GLY A 291 -6.58 40.77 -11.06
N ALA A 292 -5.27 40.74 -10.88
CA ALA A 292 -4.42 41.93 -10.88
C ALA A 292 -4.43 42.67 -12.26
N ARG A 293 -4.43 41.91 -13.38
CA ARG A 293 -4.51 42.50 -14.73
C ARG A 293 -5.83 43.20 -14.98
N ARG A 294 -6.95 42.64 -14.56
CA ARG A 294 -8.29 43.28 -14.74
C ARG A 294 -8.46 44.55 -13.93
N ARG A 295 -7.78 44.62 -12.77
CA ARG A 295 -7.84 45.81 -11.87
C ARG A 295 -6.77 46.87 -12.16
N ARG A 296 -6.06 46.77 -13.28
CA ARG A 296 -4.98 47.73 -13.59
C ARG A 296 -5.44 49.18 -13.54
N ARG A 297 -6.64 49.52 -14.07
CA ARG A 297 -7.20 50.84 -14.02
C ARG A 297 -7.49 51.33 -12.60
N ASP A 298 -8.11 50.47 -11.78
CA ASP A 298 -8.42 50.77 -10.37
C ASP A 298 -7.14 50.98 -9.54
N LEU A 299 -6.12 50.13 -9.75
CA LEU A 299 -4.82 50.27 -9.12
C LEU A 299 -4.09 51.55 -9.60
N ALA A 300 -4.23 51.90 -10.89
CA ALA A 300 -3.67 53.12 -11.46
C ALA A 300 -4.37 54.37 -10.91
N LEU A 301 -5.69 54.35 -10.67
CA LEU A 301 -6.41 55.43 -10.00
C LEU A 301 -5.94 55.61 -8.54
N VAL A 302 -5.70 54.54 -7.80
CA VAL A 302 -5.13 54.60 -6.44
C VAL A 302 -3.73 55.22 -6.49
N ALA A 303 -2.91 54.85 -7.48
CA ALA A 303 -1.58 55.43 -7.65
C ALA A 303 -1.65 56.90 -8.03
N ALA A 304 -2.58 57.34 -8.92
CA ALA A 304 -2.80 58.71 -9.30
C ALA A 304 -3.30 59.58 -8.11
N ALA A 305 -4.06 58.99 -7.19
CA ALA A 305 -4.47 59.59 -5.93
C ALA A 305 -3.39 59.63 -4.83
N GLY A 306 -2.10 59.38 -5.18
CA GLY A 306 -0.96 59.46 -4.25
C GLY A 306 -0.63 58.14 -3.56
N GLY A 307 -1.19 57.02 -4.00
CA GLY A 307 -0.85 55.70 -3.49
C GLY A 307 0.56 55.28 -3.86
N THR A 308 1.38 54.91 -2.86
CA THR A 308 2.74 54.39 -3.08
C THR A 308 2.71 52.96 -3.63
N PRO A 309 3.80 52.48 -4.29
CA PRO A 309 3.92 51.08 -4.72
C PRO A 309 3.73 50.04 -3.58
N ALA A 310 4.05 50.45 -2.34
CA ALA A 310 3.78 49.64 -1.17
C ALA A 310 2.27 49.50 -0.85
N HIS A 311 1.49 50.53 -1.07
CA HIS A 311 0.03 50.47 -0.92
C HIS A 311 -0.60 49.53 -1.96
N LEU A 312 -0.17 49.57 -3.21
CA LEU A 312 -0.66 48.69 -4.27
C LEU A 312 -0.34 47.23 -3.98
N ARG A 313 0.90 46.96 -3.51
CA ARG A 313 1.29 45.57 -3.08
C ARG A 313 0.42 45.08 -1.94
N ARG A 314 0.18 45.91 -0.90
CA ARG A 314 -0.66 45.53 0.26
C ARG A 314 -2.10 45.23 -0.17
N ILE A 315 -2.68 45.90 -1.13
CA ILE A 315 -4.03 45.63 -1.62
C ILE A 315 -4.10 44.27 -2.27
N VAL A 316 -3.15 43.94 -3.16
CA VAL A 316 -3.15 42.66 -3.86
C VAL A 316 -2.80 41.52 -2.93
N LEU A 317 -1.87 41.71 -1.98
CA LEU A 317 -1.55 40.70 -0.95
C LEU A 317 -2.73 40.48 0.00
N ALA A 318 -3.48 41.54 0.34
CA ALA A 318 -4.69 41.41 1.18
C ALA A 318 -5.77 40.53 0.50
N ASP A 319 -5.86 40.54 -0.84
CA ASP A 319 -6.73 39.60 -1.56
C ASP A 319 -6.27 38.14 -1.30
N GLY A 320 -4.96 37.88 -1.34
CA GLY A 320 -4.39 36.56 -1.04
C GLY A 320 -4.73 36.08 0.39
N VAL A 321 -4.59 36.97 1.38
CA VAL A 321 -4.94 36.68 2.78
C VAL A 321 -6.44 36.42 2.92
N VAL A 322 -7.31 37.30 2.38
CA VAL A 322 -8.77 37.18 2.55
C VAL A 322 -9.31 35.94 1.84
N LEU A 323 -8.92 35.68 0.58
CA LEU A 323 -9.39 34.54 -0.18
C LEU A 323 -8.76 33.24 0.33
N GLY A 324 -7.48 33.27 0.73
CA GLY A 324 -6.80 32.14 1.37
C GLY A 324 -7.45 31.75 2.70
N ALA A 325 -7.79 32.71 3.56
CA ALA A 325 -8.46 32.42 4.83
C ALA A 325 -9.88 31.87 4.64
N VAL A 326 -10.66 32.42 3.68
CA VAL A 326 -12.00 31.88 3.36
C VAL A 326 -11.90 30.46 2.79
N ALA A 327 -10.93 30.24 1.90
CA ALA A 327 -10.68 28.90 1.31
C ALA A 327 -10.23 27.89 2.37
N ALA A 328 -9.32 28.29 3.25
CA ALA A 328 -8.84 27.46 4.36
C ALA A 328 -9.98 27.09 5.31
N ALA A 329 -10.78 28.07 5.74
CA ALA A 329 -11.91 27.81 6.64
C ALA A 329 -12.97 26.91 5.98
N GLY A 330 -13.34 27.22 4.74
CA GLY A 330 -14.33 26.44 3.99
C GLY A 330 -13.83 25.01 3.69
N GLY A 331 -12.59 24.88 3.22
CA GLY A 331 -11.95 23.58 2.95
C GLY A 331 -11.82 22.72 4.19
N LEU A 332 -11.36 23.31 5.31
CA LEU A 332 -11.26 22.64 6.61
C LEU A 332 -12.63 22.12 7.08
N VAL A 333 -13.64 22.99 7.13
CA VAL A 333 -14.97 22.60 7.61
C VAL A 333 -15.56 21.50 6.75
N LEU A 334 -15.50 21.64 5.42
CA LEU A 334 -16.04 20.64 4.50
C LEU A 334 -15.24 19.33 4.55
N GLY A 335 -13.91 19.39 4.68
CA GLY A 335 -13.06 18.20 4.79
C GLY A 335 -13.33 17.41 6.06
N VAL A 336 -13.42 18.10 7.21
CA VAL A 336 -13.78 17.49 8.50
C VAL A 336 -15.19 16.88 8.44
N LEU A 337 -16.18 17.61 7.94
CA LEU A 337 -17.55 17.08 7.81
C LEU A 337 -17.61 15.87 6.88
N ALA A 338 -16.91 15.90 5.76
CA ALA A 338 -16.83 14.77 4.83
C ALA A 338 -16.18 13.54 5.47
N ALA A 339 -15.08 13.70 6.23
CA ALA A 339 -14.39 12.61 6.92
C ALA A 339 -15.28 11.98 8.00
N VAL A 340 -15.98 12.80 8.78
CA VAL A 340 -16.91 12.31 9.81
C VAL A 340 -18.11 11.58 9.17
N ALA A 341 -18.67 12.12 8.10
CA ALA A 341 -19.81 11.51 7.39
C ALA A 341 -19.42 10.20 6.67
N ALA A 342 -18.19 10.11 6.16
CA ALA A 342 -17.71 8.92 5.47
C ALA A 342 -17.15 7.84 6.40
N ARG A 343 -17.05 8.08 7.71
CA ARG A 343 -16.39 7.22 8.70
C ARG A 343 -16.80 5.76 8.61
N ASP A 344 -18.09 5.46 8.70
CA ASP A 344 -18.59 4.08 8.71
C ASP A 344 -18.46 3.42 7.34
N LEU A 345 -18.69 4.17 6.25
CA LEU A 345 -18.48 3.69 4.90
C LEU A 345 -17.02 3.28 4.67
N LEU A 346 -16.08 4.10 5.11
CA LEU A 346 -14.65 3.82 4.99
C LEU A 346 -14.22 2.65 5.88
N ALA A 347 -14.79 2.51 7.07
CA ALA A 347 -14.53 1.39 7.97
C ALA A 347 -14.93 0.05 7.34
N GLU A 348 -16.07 -0.01 6.67
CA GLU A 348 -16.62 -1.26 6.13
C GLU A 348 -16.07 -1.63 4.75
N HIS A 349 -15.75 -0.65 3.90
CA HIS A 349 -15.42 -0.90 2.50
C HIS A 349 -13.97 -0.61 2.13
N VAL A 350 -13.24 0.16 2.94
CA VAL A 350 -11.88 0.58 2.64
C VAL A 350 -10.89 0.06 3.68
N ALA A 351 -11.10 0.40 4.96
CA ALA A 351 -10.20 -0.01 6.03
C ALA A 351 -10.45 -1.44 6.50
N PHE A 352 -11.69 -1.94 6.37
CA PHE A 352 -12.13 -3.22 6.91
C PHE A 352 -11.79 -3.40 8.40
N ALA A 353 -11.79 -2.30 9.14
CA ALA A 353 -11.49 -2.24 10.56
C ALA A 353 -12.33 -1.15 11.21
N ARG A 354 -12.66 -1.31 12.49
CA ARG A 354 -13.37 -0.26 13.22
C ARG A 354 -12.39 0.85 13.60
N PRO A 355 -12.79 2.11 13.40
CA PRO A 355 -11.97 3.24 13.82
C PRO A 355 -11.83 3.31 15.34
N GLY A 356 -10.83 4.02 15.81
CA GLY A 356 -10.67 4.41 17.20
C GLY A 356 -11.64 5.53 17.63
N ALA A 357 -11.35 6.19 18.73
CA ALA A 357 -12.09 7.37 19.15
C ALA A 357 -11.96 8.49 18.10
N GLN A 358 -13.04 9.27 17.94
CA GLN A 358 -13.02 10.42 17.06
C GLN A 358 -12.04 11.45 17.61
N ARG A 359 -10.95 11.70 16.89
CA ARG A 359 -9.91 12.66 17.26
C ARG A 359 -9.70 13.67 16.18
N PHE A 360 -9.31 14.85 16.62
CA PHE A 360 -8.90 15.94 15.75
C PHE A 360 -7.60 16.48 16.32
N TYR A 361 -6.50 16.39 15.57
CA TYR A 361 -5.25 17.03 15.95
C TYR A 361 -5.32 18.52 15.61
N PRO A 362 -5.64 19.40 16.58
CA PRO A 362 -5.85 20.83 16.31
C PRO A 362 -4.58 21.48 15.75
N GLU A 363 -3.42 21.00 16.12
CA GLU A 363 -2.12 21.49 15.64
C GLU A 363 -1.91 21.23 14.15
N ALA A 364 -2.20 20.00 13.69
CA ALA A 364 -2.11 19.65 12.27
C ALA A 364 -3.13 20.45 11.42
N LEU A 365 -4.36 20.58 11.92
CA LEU A 365 -5.41 21.34 11.25
C LEU A 365 -5.10 22.85 11.25
N ALA A 366 -4.55 23.39 12.33
CA ALA A 366 -4.09 24.79 12.39
C ALA A 366 -2.89 25.01 11.45
N GLY A 367 -1.97 24.07 11.39
CA GLY A 367 -0.87 24.06 10.43
C GLY A 367 -1.37 24.08 8.98
N LEU A 368 -2.36 23.26 8.64
CA LEU A 368 -2.99 23.24 7.32
C LEU A 368 -3.65 24.58 6.97
N VAL A 369 -4.36 25.21 7.90
CA VAL A 369 -4.94 26.56 7.71
C VAL A 369 -3.85 27.58 7.49
N ALA A 370 -2.79 27.58 8.29
CA ALA A 370 -1.66 28.49 8.14
C ALA A 370 -0.97 28.34 6.78
N LEU A 371 -0.75 27.06 6.35
CA LEU A 371 -0.19 26.73 5.03
C LEU A 371 -1.08 27.21 3.89
N ALA A 372 -2.38 27.05 3.99
CA ALA A 372 -3.33 27.51 2.96
C ALA A 372 -3.36 29.04 2.84
N VAL A 373 -3.34 29.75 3.96
CA VAL A 373 -3.25 31.22 3.96
C VAL A 373 -1.91 31.69 3.39
N LEU A 374 -0.82 31.06 3.81
CA LEU A 374 0.52 31.34 3.28
C LEU A 374 0.59 31.10 1.77
N SER A 375 0.05 29.97 1.27
CA SER A 375 -0.03 29.66 -0.16
C SER A 375 -0.81 30.73 -0.94
N GLY A 376 -1.94 31.21 -0.39
CA GLY A 376 -2.71 32.32 -0.97
C GLY A 376 -1.92 33.63 -1.07
N VAL A 377 -1.12 33.91 -0.03
CA VAL A 377 -0.23 35.11 -0.01
C VAL A 377 0.91 34.94 -1.04
N LEU A 378 1.56 33.78 -1.07
CA LEU A 378 2.65 33.45 -2.02
C LEU A 378 2.14 33.50 -3.48
N ALA A 379 0.96 32.94 -3.75
CA ALA A 379 0.32 32.99 -5.06
C ALA A 379 0.02 34.42 -5.53
N ALA A 380 -0.30 35.34 -4.59
CA ALA A 380 -0.52 36.74 -4.86
C ALA A 380 0.79 37.57 -4.95
N LEU A 381 1.94 37.05 -4.51
CA LEU A 381 3.19 37.81 -4.38
C LEU A 381 3.72 38.34 -5.71
N VAL A 382 3.85 37.48 -6.72
CA VAL A 382 4.34 37.87 -8.06
C VAL A 382 3.35 38.82 -8.75
N PRO A 383 2.02 38.58 -8.77
CA PRO A 383 1.04 39.53 -9.23
C PRO A 383 1.11 40.90 -8.51
N ALA A 384 1.29 40.90 -7.19
CA ALA A 384 1.40 42.13 -6.40
C ALA A 384 2.62 42.98 -6.79
N TRP A 385 3.75 42.32 -6.98
CA TRP A 385 5.00 43.00 -7.39
C TRP A 385 4.91 43.55 -8.80
N THR A 386 4.38 42.75 -9.75
CA THR A 386 4.22 43.20 -11.14
C THR A 386 3.22 44.34 -11.26
N ALA A 387 2.11 44.31 -10.52
CA ALA A 387 1.11 45.39 -10.50
C ALA A 387 1.67 46.70 -9.92
N ALA A 388 2.50 46.64 -8.89
CA ALA A 388 3.09 47.81 -8.24
C ALA A 388 4.17 48.53 -9.08
N ARG A 389 4.71 47.89 -10.10
CA ARG A 389 5.77 48.43 -10.99
C ARG A 389 5.26 48.92 -12.34
N GLN A 390 3.94 48.93 -12.56
CA GLN A 390 3.38 49.39 -13.85
C GLN A 390 3.35 50.93 -13.96
N PRO A 391 3.72 51.46 -15.14
CA PRO A 391 3.61 52.91 -15.37
C PRO A 391 2.14 53.34 -15.35
N VAL A 392 1.79 54.27 -14.50
CA VAL A 392 0.42 54.76 -14.30
C VAL A 392 -0.19 55.26 -15.59
N VAL A 393 0.56 56.05 -16.40
CA VAL A 393 0.13 56.64 -17.67
C VAL A 393 -0.22 55.56 -18.71
N ALA A 394 0.59 54.50 -18.81
CA ALA A 394 0.34 53.40 -19.74
C ALA A 394 -0.89 52.57 -19.31
N ALA A 395 -1.12 52.41 -18.00
CA ALA A 395 -2.27 51.71 -17.47
C ALA A 395 -3.60 52.47 -17.70
N LEU A 396 -3.57 53.77 -17.61
CA LEU A 396 -4.74 54.64 -17.88
C LEU A 396 -5.03 54.82 -19.37
N SER A 397 -3.99 54.91 -20.24
CA SER A 397 -4.14 55.08 -21.70
C SER A 397 -4.48 53.81 -22.46
N GLY A 398 -4.58 52.63 -21.77
CA GLY A 398 -4.93 51.38 -22.41
C GLY A 398 -3.87 50.77 -23.36
N ARG A 399 -2.67 51.33 -23.42
CA ARG A 399 -1.57 50.87 -24.27
C ARG A 399 -0.91 49.67 -23.63
N TYR A 400 -1.08 48.46 -24.25
CA TYR A 400 -0.47 47.23 -23.78
C TYR A 400 0.96 47.10 -24.29
N ALA A 401 1.93 47.22 -23.43
CA ALA A 401 3.29 46.84 -23.75
C ALA A 401 3.38 45.28 -23.80
N VAL A 402 3.65 44.76 -24.98
CA VAL A 402 3.96 43.32 -25.12
C VAL A 402 5.30 43.06 -24.44
N THR A 403 5.27 42.45 -23.27
CA THR A 403 6.49 42.07 -22.55
C THR A 403 7.17 40.94 -23.29
N ARG A 404 8.26 41.23 -24.00
CA ARG A 404 9.13 40.18 -24.56
C ARG A 404 9.76 39.37 -23.43
N MET A 405 9.48 38.05 -23.38
CA MET A 405 10.08 37.19 -22.41
C MET A 405 11.60 37.07 -22.66
N ARG A 406 12.38 37.41 -21.65
CA ARG A 406 13.84 37.34 -21.73
C ARG A 406 14.30 35.90 -21.70
N LYS A 407 15.14 35.44 -22.63
CA LYS A 407 15.71 34.07 -22.74
C LYS A 407 16.33 33.57 -21.41
N ARG A 408 16.81 34.53 -20.57
CA ARG A 408 17.39 34.21 -19.25
C ARG A 408 16.48 33.42 -18.31
N TRP A 409 15.14 33.60 -18.38
CA TRP A 409 14.22 32.84 -17.54
C TRP A 409 14.10 31.37 -17.94
N ALA A 410 14.18 31.06 -19.23
CA ALA A 410 14.23 29.69 -19.71
C ALA A 410 15.56 29.01 -19.33
N VAL A 411 16.68 29.75 -19.41
CA VAL A 411 17.98 29.24 -18.97
C VAL A 411 18.01 29.01 -17.47
N LEU A 412 17.48 29.97 -16.68
CA LEU A 412 17.35 29.80 -15.23
C LEU A 412 16.48 28.57 -14.90
N GLY A 413 15.34 28.40 -15.58
CA GLY A 413 14.48 27.25 -15.40
C GLY A 413 15.18 25.94 -15.70
N LEU A 414 16.00 25.87 -16.76
CA LEU A 414 16.78 24.69 -17.08
C LEU A 414 17.86 24.38 -16.02
N ILE A 415 18.52 25.41 -15.50
CA ILE A 415 19.49 25.28 -14.41
C ILE A 415 18.81 24.75 -13.14
N VAL A 416 17.66 25.32 -12.77
CA VAL A 416 16.89 24.88 -11.60
C VAL A 416 16.38 23.46 -11.77
N LEU A 417 15.90 23.08 -12.97
CA LEU A 417 15.48 21.73 -13.30
C LEU A 417 16.64 20.73 -13.17
N ALA A 418 17.80 21.07 -13.74
CA ALA A 418 19.00 20.24 -13.66
C ALA A 418 19.52 20.12 -12.20
N ALA A 419 19.51 21.21 -11.44
CA ALA A 419 19.88 21.21 -10.04
C ALA A 419 18.90 20.35 -9.21
N GLY A 420 17.61 20.50 -9.43
CA GLY A 420 16.58 19.67 -8.78
C GLY A 420 16.78 18.19 -9.09
N GLY A 421 17.00 17.83 -10.36
CA GLY A 421 17.31 16.47 -10.78
C GLY A 421 18.57 15.92 -10.11
N ALA A 422 19.64 16.71 -10.02
CA ALA A 422 20.88 16.33 -9.35
C ALA A 422 20.67 16.09 -7.84
N VAL A 423 19.94 16.97 -7.17
CA VAL A 423 19.59 16.82 -5.74
C VAL A 423 18.74 15.57 -5.51
N THR A 424 17.75 15.31 -6.39
CA THR A 424 16.93 14.10 -6.36
C THR A 424 17.78 12.83 -6.47
N VAL A 425 18.70 12.78 -7.43
CA VAL A 425 19.59 11.62 -7.63
C VAL A 425 20.54 11.45 -6.43
N VAL A 426 21.06 12.54 -5.86
CA VAL A 426 21.90 12.47 -4.65
C VAL A 426 21.10 11.96 -3.46
N GLY A 427 19.87 12.45 -3.26
CA GLY A 427 18.98 11.97 -2.21
C GLY A 427 18.66 10.48 -2.36
N ALA A 428 18.30 10.05 -3.58
CA ALA A 428 18.03 8.65 -3.88
C ALA A 428 19.26 7.75 -3.61
N ARG A 429 20.45 8.17 -4.00
CA ARG A 429 21.69 7.41 -3.77
C ARG A 429 22.12 7.35 -2.30
N ARG A 430 21.73 8.32 -1.49
CA ARG A 430 22.01 8.39 -0.05
C ARG A 430 20.90 7.78 0.81
N ALA A 431 19.90 7.19 0.18
CA ALA A 431 18.70 6.69 0.84
C ALA A 431 18.00 7.74 1.74
N SER A 432 18.12 9.02 1.37
CA SER A 432 17.43 10.13 2.05
C SER A 432 16.23 10.55 1.23
N GLU A 433 15.06 10.07 1.64
CA GLU A 433 13.78 10.38 1.00
C GLU A 433 13.50 11.89 1.00
N GLU A 434 13.84 12.57 2.10
CA GLU A 434 13.65 14.02 2.28
C GLU A 434 14.44 14.83 1.24
N VAL A 435 15.70 14.49 1.02
CA VAL A 435 16.56 15.16 0.05
C VAL A 435 16.08 14.88 -1.37
N ALA A 436 15.66 13.64 -1.65
CA ALA A 436 15.11 13.28 -2.96
C ALA A 436 13.83 14.07 -3.28
N LEU A 437 12.92 14.17 -2.33
CA LEU A 437 11.68 14.91 -2.46
C LEU A 437 11.92 16.42 -2.57
N ALA A 438 12.86 17.00 -1.81
CA ALA A 438 13.26 18.39 -1.95
C ALA A 438 13.81 18.68 -3.35
N GLY A 439 14.61 17.75 -3.90
CA GLY A 439 15.09 17.83 -5.27
C GLY A 439 13.97 17.81 -6.31
N MET A 440 12.95 16.96 -6.12
CA MET A 440 11.76 16.92 -7.00
C MET A 440 11.02 18.25 -7.02
N VAL A 441 10.81 18.85 -5.85
CA VAL A 441 10.17 20.15 -5.70
C VAL A 441 10.94 21.24 -6.45
N ILE A 442 12.27 21.26 -6.31
CA ILE A 442 13.13 22.21 -7.04
C ILE A 442 13.04 21.95 -8.55
N GLY A 443 13.04 20.68 -8.96
CA GLY A 443 12.88 20.28 -10.37
C GLY A 443 11.55 20.73 -10.97
N GLU A 444 10.45 20.57 -10.24
CA GLU A 444 9.14 21.01 -10.65
C GLU A 444 9.07 22.54 -10.84
N LEU A 445 9.63 23.31 -9.91
CA LEU A 445 9.77 24.77 -10.08
C LEU A 445 10.59 25.13 -11.33
N GLY A 446 11.66 24.38 -11.59
CA GLY A 446 12.44 24.53 -12.82
C GLY A 446 11.63 24.27 -14.09
N LEU A 447 10.81 23.21 -14.08
CA LEU A 447 9.94 22.86 -15.21
C LEU A 447 8.86 23.93 -15.45
N VAL A 448 8.26 24.46 -14.37
CA VAL A 448 7.31 25.59 -14.43
C VAL A 448 7.95 26.82 -15.05
N LEU A 449 9.18 27.15 -14.68
CA LEU A 449 9.92 28.25 -15.28
C LEU A 449 10.25 28.02 -16.76
N CYS A 450 10.44 26.75 -17.18
CA CYS A 450 10.66 26.35 -18.57
C CYS A 450 9.36 26.32 -19.40
N THR A 451 8.19 26.20 -18.79
CA THR A 451 6.89 25.98 -19.48
C THR A 451 6.68 26.98 -20.65
N PRO A 452 6.91 28.31 -20.52
CA PRO A 452 6.71 29.22 -21.63
C PRO A 452 7.68 28.99 -22.82
N ALA A 453 8.87 28.47 -22.57
CA ALA A 453 9.82 28.10 -23.62
C ALA A 453 9.41 26.80 -24.31
N LEU A 454 8.95 25.80 -23.54
CA LEU A 454 8.44 24.53 -24.04
C LEU A 454 7.19 24.75 -24.91
N VAL A 455 6.26 25.59 -24.48
CA VAL A 455 5.10 26.00 -25.30
C VAL A 455 5.54 26.63 -26.64
N GLY A 456 6.56 27.50 -26.61
CA GLY A 456 7.11 28.10 -27.81
C GLY A 456 7.80 27.08 -28.75
N LEU A 457 8.42 26.05 -28.19
CA LEU A 457 9.03 24.94 -28.94
C LEU A 457 7.95 24.09 -29.64
N VAL A 458 6.94 23.64 -28.85
CA VAL A 458 5.82 22.82 -29.38
C VAL A 458 5.04 23.59 -30.45
N ALA A 459 4.87 24.89 -30.27
CA ALA A 459 4.18 25.73 -31.27
C ALA A 459 4.92 25.76 -32.64
N ARG A 460 6.22 25.56 -32.68
CA ARG A 460 7.00 25.45 -33.94
C ARG A 460 6.81 24.08 -34.62
N LEU A 461 6.58 23.02 -33.84
CA LEU A 461 6.41 21.66 -34.35
C LEU A 461 5.01 21.43 -34.93
N GLY A 462 4.03 22.31 -34.63
CA GLY A 462 2.62 22.16 -34.98
C GLY A 462 2.28 22.42 -36.47
N GLY A 463 3.26 22.55 -37.37
CA GLY A 463 3.01 22.86 -38.79
C GLY A 463 2.18 21.85 -39.56
N ARG A 464 2.19 20.59 -39.13
CA ARG A 464 1.44 19.46 -39.76
C ARG A 464 0.04 19.20 -39.18
N LEU A 465 -0.38 19.97 -38.17
CA LEU A 465 -1.69 19.80 -37.54
C LEU A 465 -2.85 20.34 -38.40
N PRO A 466 -4.10 19.84 -38.21
CA PRO A 466 -5.31 20.40 -38.79
C PRO A 466 -5.42 21.90 -38.50
N VAL A 467 -6.08 22.65 -39.41
CA VAL A 467 -6.08 24.12 -39.40
C VAL A 467 -6.52 24.72 -38.06
N SER A 468 -7.57 24.19 -37.42
CA SER A 468 -8.09 24.65 -36.13
C SER A 468 -7.05 24.49 -35.00
N LEU A 469 -6.42 23.33 -34.92
CA LEU A 469 -5.38 23.03 -33.94
C LEU A 469 -4.10 23.85 -34.20
N ARG A 470 -3.73 24.02 -35.45
CA ARG A 470 -2.57 24.83 -35.87
C ARG A 470 -2.76 26.32 -35.49
N ILE A 471 -3.95 26.87 -35.72
CA ILE A 471 -4.27 28.25 -35.36
C ILE A 471 -4.25 28.39 -33.83
N ALA A 472 -4.91 27.47 -33.11
CA ALA A 472 -4.94 27.49 -31.66
C ALA A 472 -3.54 27.35 -31.05
N LEU A 473 -2.69 26.46 -31.57
CA LEU A 473 -1.33 26.25 -31.11
C LEU A 473 -0.43 27.48 -31.38
N ARG A 474 -0.60 28.14 -32.53
CA ARG A 474 0.12 29.39 -32.83
C ARG A 474 -0.34 30.53 -31.94
N ASP A 475 -1.65 30.60 -31.61
CA ASP A 475 -2.18 31.57 -30.66
C ASP A 475 -1.64 31.37 -29.26
N VAL A 476 -1.67 30.14 -28.74
CA VAL A 476 -1.06 29.76 -27.45
C VAL A 476 0.45 30.07 -27.43
N GLY A 477 1.14 29.84 -28.56
CA GLY A 477 2.58 30.13 -28.69
C GLY A 477 2.88 31.63 -28.75
N ARG A 478 2.01 32.44 -29.35
CA ARG A 478 2.12 33.93 -29.33
C ARG A 478 1.82 34.49 -27.95
N ASN A 479 0.78 33.98 -27.28
CA ASN A 479 0.31 34.40 -25.97
C ASN A 479 0.85 33.51 -24.83
N ARG A 480 2.04 32.93 -25.02
CA ARG A 480 2.66 31.98 -24.09
C ARG A 480 2.76 32.48 -22.64
N ALA A 481 2.95 33.79 -22.45
CA ALA A 481 3.00 34.38 -21.12
C ALA A 481 1.64 34.34 -20.39
N ALA A 482 0.52 34.25 -21.11
CA ALA A 482 -0.81 34.07 -20.56
C ALA A 482 -1.19 32.59 -20.41
N ALA A 483 -0.79 31.75 -21.37
CA ALA A 483 -1.12 30.31 -21.37
C ALA A 483 -0.24 29.49 -20.40
N ALA A 484 1.04 29.86 -20.21
CA ALA A 484 1.97 29.11 -19.38
C ALA A 484 1.48 28.87 -17.95
N PRO A 485 0.92 29.82 -17.23
CA PRO A 485 0.40 29.59 -15.88
C PRO A 485 -0.70 28.52 -15.82
N ALA A 486 -1.59 28.47 -16.82
CA ALA A 486 -2.64 27.47 -16.87
C ALA A 486 -2.07 26.06 -17.20
N ILE A 487 -1.09 25.99 -18.09
CA ILE A 487 -0.37 24.76 -18.42
C ILE A 487 0.39 24.25 -17.20
N SER A 488 1.08 25.15 -16.47
CA SER A 488 1.82 24.78 -15.25
C SER A 488 0.90 24.26 -14.13
N ALA A 489 -0.31 24.82 -14.00
CA ALA A 489 -1.29 24.36 -13.04
C ALA A 489 -1.76 22.91 -13.34
N VAL A 490 -2.05 22.61 -14.60
CA VAL A 490 -2.41 21.25 -15.03
C VAL A 490 -1.21 20.29 -14.88
N LEU A 491 0.00 20.75 -15.23
CA LEU A 491 1.23 20.00 -15.09
C LEU A 491 1.44 19.58 -13.64
N ALA A 492 1.39 20.50 -12.68
CA ALA A 492 1.59 20.24 -11.27
C ALA A 492 0.59 19.20 -10.73
N ALA A 493 -0.70 19.42 -10.97
CA ALA A 493 -1.74 18.49 -10.51
C ALA A 493 -1.59 17.09 -11.12
N VAL A 494 -1.27 16.98 -12.41
CA VAL A 494 -1.05 15.69 -13.08
C VAL A 494 0.24 15.02 -12.60
N ALA A 495 1.31 15.80 -12.34
CA ALA A 495 2.57 15.26 -11.87
C ALA A 495 2.41 14.60 -10.49
N VAL A 496 1.75 15.26 -9.54
CA VAL A 496 1.48 14.71 -8.19
C VAL A 496 0.57 13.47 -8.28
N SER A 497 -0.49 13.54 -9.09
CA SER A 497 -1.38 12.39 -9.29
C SER A 497 -0.66 11.19 -9.90
N THR A 498 0.23 11.42 -10.88
CA THR A 498 1.00 10.34 -11.53
C THR A 498 2.05 9.77 -10.61
N LEU A 499 2.75 10.60 -9.82
CA LEU A 499 3.67 10.17 -8.77
C LEU A 499 2.96 9.27 -7.76
N ALA A 500 1.84 9.74 -7.21
CA ALA A 500 1.07 8.98 -6.23
C ALA A 500 0.58 7.64 -6.79
N ALA A 501 0.06 7.63 -8.03
CA ALA A 501 -0.41 6.41 -8.69
C ALA A 501 0.73 5.42 -8.96
N ALA A 502 1.93 5.89 -9.34
CA ALA A 502 3.08 5.01 -9.58
C ALA A 502 3.62 4.40 -8.28
N VAL A 503 3.69 5.19 -7.20
CA VAL A 503 4.09 4.70 -5.87
C VAL A 503 3.07 3.68 -5.36
N PHE A 504 1.77 3.96 -5.53
CA PHE A 504 0.70 3.02 -5.17
C PHE A 504 0.83 1.70 -5.94
N ALA A 505 0.94 1.76 -7.28
CA ALA A 505 1.09 0.56 -8.12
C ALA A 505 2.37 -0.23 -7.78
N GLY A 506 3.48 0.45 -7.49
CA GLY A 506 4.72 -0.20 -7.04
C GLY A 506 4.60 -0.86 -5.68
N SER A 507 3.91 -0.23 -4.72
CA SER A 507 3.67 -0.80 -3.39
C SER A 507 2.74 -2.00 -3.45
N GLU A 508 1.69 -1.94 -4.26
CA GLU A 508 0.77 -3.05 -4.51
C GLU A 508 1.50 -4.22 -5.18
N ALA A 509 2.26 -3.95 -6.23
CA ALA A 509 3.06 -4.97 -6.91
C ALA A 509 4.10 -5.62 -5.97
N ARG A 510 4.70 -4.84 -5.05
CA ARG A 510 5.60 -5.39 -4.02
C ARG A 510 4.87 -6.32 -3.05
N GLN A 511 3.63 -6.00 -2.67
CA GLN A 511 2.83 -6.82 -1.78
C GLN A 511 2.29 -8.08 -2.46
N THR A 512 2.14 -8.06 -3.79
CA THR A 512 1.74 -9.23 -4.58
C THR A 512 2.91 -10.14 -4.93
N VAL A 513 4.16 -9.70 -4.73
CA VAL A 513 5.29 -10.65 -4.74
C VAL A 513 5.08 -11.59 -3.55
N PRO A 514 4.95 -12.91 -3.77
CA PRO A 514 4.79 -13.85 -2.69
C PRO A 514 5.91 -13.66 -1.68
N GLN A 515 5.56 -13.40 -0.42
CA GLN A 515 6.56 -13.32 0.66
C GLN A 515 7.22 -14.69 0.87
N HIS A 516 6.52 -15.73 0.41
CA HIS A 516 7.03 -17.10 0.28
C HIS A 516 6.78 -17.54 -1.15
N PRO A 517 7.75 -18.16 -1.84
CA PRO A 517 7.50 -18.72 -3.15
C PRO A 517 6.31 -19.67 -3.08
N LEU A 518 5.36 -19.46 -3.99
CA LEU A 518 4.28 -20.41 -4.18
C LEU A 518 4.94 -21.72 -4.58
N MET A 519 4.74 -22.78 -3.77
CA MET A 519 5.38 -24.07 -4.02
C MET A 519 4.85 -24.77 -5.25
N VAL A 520 3.74 -24.26 -5.80
CA VAL A 520 3.09 -24.73 -7.00
C VAL A 520 2.35 -23.57 -7.64
N ARG A 521 1.99 -23.71 -8.91
CA ARG A 521 1.31 -22.68 -9.68
C ARG A 521 0.08 -22.11 -8.97
N GLU A 522 -0.14 -20.84 -9.19
CA GLU A 522 -1.36 -20.15 -8.78
C GLU A 522 -2.62 -20.91 -9.23
N GLY A 523 -3.57 -21.08 -8.33
CA GLY A 523 -4.78 -21.87 -8.55
C GLY A 523 -4.62 -23.36 -8.25
N ALA A 524 -3.40 -23.90 -8.17
CA ALA A 524 -3.19 -25.30 -7.88
C ALA A 524 -3.78 -25.71 -6.52
N VAL A 525 -4.26 -26.93 -6.48
CA VAL A 525 -4.82 -27.56 -5.28
C VAL A 525 -3.80 -28.54 -4.73
N THR A 526 -3.43 -28.39 -3.47
CA THR A 526 -2.54 -29.34 -2.80
C THR A 526 -3.33 -30.22 -1.84
N ALA A 527 -3.09 -31.49 -1.86
CA ALA A 527 -3.58 -32.43 -0.86
C ALA A 527 -2.41 -33.28 -0.36
N GLN A 528 -2.05 -33.14 0.91
CA GLN A 528 -0.85 -33.72 1.51
C GLN A 528 -1.21 -34.61 2.70
N VAL A 529 -0.45 -35.65 2.91
CA VAL A 529 -0.52 -36.44 4.14
C VAL A 529 0.07 -35.62 5.30
N ALA A 530 -0.65 -35.50 6.38
CA ALA A 530 -0.13 -34.96 7.62
C ALA A 530 0.91 -35.89 8.21
N THR A 531 2.16 -35.48 8.32
CA THR A 531 3.30 -36.36 8.67
C THR A 531 3.96 -36.03 10.00
N GLU A 532 3.69 -34.86 10.55
CA GLU A 532 4.28 -34.44 11.81
C GLU A 532 3.22 -34.42 12.90
N PRO A 533 3.59 -34.89 14.13
CA PRO A 533 2.79 -34.57 15.29
C PRO A 533 2.82 -33.04 15.45
N ARG A 534 1.72 -32.41 15.14
CA ARG A 534 1.56 -30.96 15.33
C ARG A 534 0.89 -30.71 16.67
N GLY A 535 1.70 -30.34 17.64
CA GLY A 535 1.34 -30.17 19.04
C GLY A 535 2.01 -31.22 19.92
N MET A 536 2.32 -30.87 21.14
CA MET A 536 3.29 -31.53 22.01
C MET A 536 2.91 -32.92 22.52
N ASP A 537 1.69 -33.41 22.28
CA ASP A 537 1.20 -34.66 22.87
C ASP A 537 0.50 -35.62 21.91
N LEU A 538 0.57 -35.40 20.60
CA LEU A 538 -0.11 -36.26 19.64
C LEU A 538 0.91 -37.14 18.88
N ALA A 539 0.68 -38.42 18.87
CA ALA A 539 1.39 -39.35 17.99
C ALA A 539 1.18 -38.93 16.52
N ALA A 540 2.19 -39.14 15.67
CA ALA A 540 2.03 -38.89 14.24
C ALA A 540 0.80 -39.67 13.73
N PRO A 541 -0.06 -39.08 12.89
CA PRO A 541 -1.21 -39.79 12.37
C PRO A 541 -0.75 -41.00 11.56
N PRO A 542 -1.51 -42.10 11.58
CA PRO A 542 -1.15 -43.30 10.82
C PRO A 542 -1.09 -42.96 9.33
N GLU A 543 -0.19 -43.61 8.62
CA GLU A 543 -0.05 -43.47 7.17
C GLU A 543 -1.32 -44.01 6.46
N PRO A 544 -1.89 -43.23 5.51
CA PRO A 544 -3.05 -43.68 4.77
C PRO A 544 -2.73 -44.94 3.93
N PRO A 545 -3.67 -45.87 3.83
CA PRO A 545 -3.48 -47.03 2.96
C PRO A 545 -3.40 -46.58 1.48
N PRO A 546 -2.74 -47.39 0.58
CA PRO A 546 -2.60 -47.02 -0.84
C PRO A 546 -3.90 -46.72 -1.54
N ALA A 547 -4.99 -47.38 -1.20
CA ALA A 547 -6.33 -47.11 -1.74
C ALA A 547 -6.86 -45.72 -1.41
N ALA A 548 -6.46 -45.16 -0.28
CA ALA A 548 -6.87 -43.82 0.13
C ALA A 548 -6.31 -42.73 -0.80
N TYR A 549 -5.10 -42.89 -1.31
CA TYR A 549 -4.53 -41.95 -2.28
C TYR A 549 -5.32 -41.94 -3.58
N THR A 550 -5.74 -43.10 -4.10
CA THR A 550 -6.57 -43.18 -5.30
C THR A 550 -7.94 -42.52 -5.07
N ALA A 551 -8.59 -42.83 -3.95
CA ALA A 551 -9.88 -42.26 -3.59
C ALA A 551 -9.81 -40.75 -3.43
N LEU A 552 -8.73 -40.21 -2.85
CA LEU A 552 -8.52 -38.77 -2.71
C LEU A 552 -8.30 -38.07 -4.06
N ALA A 553 -7.53 -38.70 -4.97
CA ALA A 553 -7.33 -38.17 -6.32
C ALA A 553 -8.63 -38.15 -7.12
N ASP A 554 -9.48 -39.16 -6.95
CA ASP A 554 -10.80 -39.22 -7.61
C ASP A 554 -11.77 -38.16 -7.01
N ALA A 555 -11.74 -37.98 -5.69
CA ALA A 555 -12.48 -36.92 -5.02
C ALA A 555 -12.06 -35.51 -5.53
N MET A 556 -10.76 -35.29 -5.70
CA MET A 556 -10.23 -34.03 -6.26
C MET A 556 -10.72 -33.81 -7.70
N ARG A 557 -10.71 -34.84 -8.55
CA ARG A 557 -11.24 -34.75 -9.94
C ARG A 557 -12.74 -34.48 -9.99
N ALA A 558 -13.48 -35.00 -9.04
CA ALA A 558 -14.93 -34.87 -9.00
C ALA A 558 -15.41 -33.48 -8.50
N THR A 559 -14.64 -32.82 -7.64
CA THR A 559 -15.09 -31.61 -6.91
C THR A 559 -14.34 -30.34 -7.30
N MET A 560 -13.15 -30.46 -7.89
CA MET A 560 -12.28 -29.34 -8.20
C MET A 560 -12.11 -29.16 -9.72
N PRO A 561 -11.88 -27.94 -10.23
CA PRO A 561 -11.68 -27.68 -11.67
C PRO A 561 -10.26 -28.07 -12.12
N VAL A 562 -9.88 -29.33 -11.84
CA VAL A 562 -8.53 -29.84 -12.17
C VAL A 562 -8.46 -30.36 -13.60
N THR A 563 -7.42 -29.97 -14.32
CA THR A 563 -7.05 -30.48 -15.64
C THR A 563 -6.14 -31.70 -15.56
N GLY A 564 -5.53 -31.93 -14.40
CA GLY A 564 -4.68 -33.05 -14.09
C GLY A 564 -4.37 -33.16 -12.61
N VAL A 565 -4.09 -34.37 -12.14
CA VAL A 565 -3.67 -34.63 -10.75
C VAL A 565 -2.31 -35.29 -10.80
N ILE A 566 -1.30 -34.64 -10.22
CA ILE A 566 0.09 -35.07 -10.21
C ILE A 566 0.37 -35.72 -8.85
N PRO A 567 0.74 -37.00 -8.80
CA PRO A 567 1.18 -37.62 -7.57
C PRO A 567 2.54 -37.06 -7.16
N VAL A 568 2.68 -36.73 -5.88
CA VAL A 568 3.93 -36.26 -5.29
C VAL A 568 4.39 -37.19 -4.22
N GLY A 569 5.65 -37.62 -4.33
CA GLY A 569 6.33 -38.44 -3.36
C GLY A 569 7.30 -37.65 -2.49
N ARG A 570 7.82 -38.34 -1.49
CA ARG A 570 8.92 -37.89 -0.60
C ARG A 570 9.88 -39.03 -0.29
N PRO A 571 11.12 -38.75 0.13
CA PRO A 571 12.00 -39.78 0.62
C PRO A 571 11.48 -40.45 1.91
N ASP A 572 11.70 -41.76 2.02
CA ASP A 572 11.37 -42.57 3.18
C ASP A 572 12.67 -43.01 3.90
N CYS A 573 12.84 -42.60 5.16
CA CYS A 573 14.02 -42.94 5.96
C CYS A 573 13.87 -44.23 6.78
N GLY A 574 12.85 -45.00 6.58
CA GLY A 574 12.79 -46.38 7.00
C GLY A 574 12.53 -46.68 8.48
N ALA A 575 12.14 -45.70 9.27
CA ALA A 575 11.69 -45.95 10.64
C ALA A 575 10.16 -45.95 10.71
N ASP A 576 9.56 -46.98 11.32
CA ASP A 576 8.12 -47.04 11.59
C ASP A 576 7.64 -45.80 12.37
N GLY A 577 7.11 -44.82 11.65
CA GLY A 577 6.59 -43.56 12.25
C GLY A 577 7.62 -42.51 12.68
N GLY A 578 8.87 -42.62 12.22
CA GLY A 578 9.93 -41.64 12.48
C GLY A 578 9.68 -40.27 11.81
N PRO A 579 10.41 -39.21 12.23
CA PRO A 579 10.26 -37.87 11.67
C PRO A 579 10.48 -37.90 10.15
N ALA A 580 9.76 -37.05 9.44
CA ALA A 580 9.87 -36.92 7.99
C ALA A 580 11.32 -36.64 7.59
N CYS A 581 11.84 -37.38 6.62
CA CYS A 581 13.15 -37.10 6.05
C CYS A 581 13.21 -35.77 5.40
N GLN A 582 14.25 -35.02 5.65
CA GLN A 582 14.59 -33.79 4.97
C GLN A 582 15.76 -34.03 4.00
N VAL A 583 15.76 -33.38 2.89
CA VAL A 583 16.92 -33.35 1.98
C VAL A 583 17.52 -31.98 2.04
N MET A 584 18.73 -31.90 2.54
CA MET A 584 19.50 -30.66 2.55
C MET A 584 20.31 -30.52 1.27
N VAL A 585 20.17 -29.40 0.62
CA VAL A 585 20.98 -29.03 -0.55
C VAL A 585 22.23 -28.31 -0.04
N GLY A 586 23.40 -28.88 -0.29
CA GLY A 586 24.68 -28.31 0.12
C GLY A 586 25.21 -27.32 -0.89
N ARG A 587 25.68 -26.16 -0.43
CA ARG A 587 26.49 -25.23 -1.25
C ARG A 587 27.97 -25.57 -1.11
N PRO A 588 28.75 -25.48 -2.19
CA PRO A 588 30.20 -25.50 -2.06
C PRO A 588 30.69 -24.28 -1.25
N PRO A 589 31.78 -24.39 -0.46
CA PRO A 589 32.28 -23.29 0.35
C PRO A 589 32.57 -21.99 -0.43
N ALA A 590 32.93 -22.11 -1.72
CA ALA A 590 33.16 -20.95 -2.59
C ALA A 590 31.85 -20.17 -2.91
N ASN A 591 30.70 -20.83 -2.82
CA ASN A 591 29.38 -20.30 -3.12
C ASN A 591 28.55 -20.00 -1.85
N GLU A 592 29.12 -20.25 -0.68
CA GLU A 592 28.49 -19.82 0.60
C GLU A 592 28.58 -18.30 0.77
N CYS A 593 27.61 -17.74 1.46
CA CYS A 593 27.63 -16.32 1.82
C CYS A 593 28.81 -16.05 2.77
N PRO A 594 29.74 -15.14 2.42
CA PRO A 594 30.92 -14.87 3.25
C PRO A 594 30.64 -14.04 4.50
N TYR A 595 29.37 -13.66 4.74
CA TYR A 595 28.97 -12.86 5.87
C TYR A 595 28.18 -13.71 6.86
N ASP A 596 28.56 -13.60 8.15
CA ASP A 596 27.89 -14.33 9.21
C ASP A 596 26.50 -13.75 9.51
N PHE A 597 25.45 -14.59 9.42
CA PHE A 597 24.06 -14.22 9.73
C PHE A 597 23.83 -14.04 11.23
N SER A 598 24.62 -14.69 12.09
CA SER A 598 24.46 -14.67 13.55
C SER A 598 25.07 -13.41 14.22
N ALA A 599 25.88 -12.64 13.51
CA ALA A 599 26.53 -11.45 14.08
C ALA A 599 25.52 -10.36 14.43
N THR A 600 25.41 -10.03 15.71
CA THR A 600 24.43 -9.10 16.28
C THR A 600 24.65 -7.63 15.93
N ARG A 601 25.85 -7.24 15.51
CA ARG A 601 26.19 -5.86 15.11
C ARG A 601 26.95 -5.86 13.79
N ARG A 602 26.36 -5.25 12.78
CA ARG A 602 26.99 -5.09 11.46
C ARG A 602 27.00 -3.64 11.05
N SER A 603 28.12 -3.20 10.46
CA SER A 603 28.15 -1.87 9.86
C SER A 603 27.25 -1.83 8.61
N THR A 604 26.65 -0.68 8.33
CA THR A 604 25.85 -0.43 7.11
C THR A 604 26.65 -0.77 5.84
N ALA A 605 27.97 -0.58 5.87
CA ALA A 605 28.85 -0.94 4.78
C ALA A 605 28.92 -2.46 4.56
N THR A 606 28.93 -3.27 5.62
CA THR A 606 28.90 -4.73 5.55
C THR A 606 27.54 -5.22 5.03
N GLN A 607 26.46 -4.64 5.53
CA GLN A 607 25.10 -4.96 5.07
C GLN A 607 24.93 -4.68 3.57
N ARG A 608 25.41 -3.52 3.10
CA ARG A 608 25.40 -3.19 1.66
C ARG A 608 26.22 -4.15 0.82
N LYS A 609 27.34 -4.65 1.34
CA LYS A 609 28.15 -5.66 0.64
C LYS A 609 27.44 -7.00 0.58
N ALA A 610 26.84 -7.43 1.69
CA ALA A 610 26.05 -8.67 1.74
C ALA A 610 24.85 -8.64 0.79
N ASN A 611 24.09 -7.53 0.77
CA ASN A 611 22.94 -7.37 -0.15
C ASN A 611 23.34 -7.28 -1.64
N ARG A 612 24.59 -7.00 -1.95
CA ARG A 612 25.11 -6.99 -3.34
C ARG A 612 25.74 -8.31 -3.75
N ASP A 613 25.99 -9.18 -2.79
CA ASP A 613 26.54 -10.51 -3.06
C ASP A 613 25.39 -11.49 -3.30
N PRO A 614 25.19 -11.95 -4.53
CA PRO A 614 24.07 -12.83 -4.84
C PRO A 614 24.11 -14.16 -4.08
N ARG A 615 25.28 -14.55 -3.52
CA ARG A 615 25.41 -15.73 -2.66
C ARG A 615 24.66 -15.57 -1.33
N CYS A 616 24.42 -14.32 -0.93
CA CYS A 616 23.74 -13.95 0.34
C CYS A 616 22.25 -13.72 0.19
N ASP A 617 21.69 -13.95 -1.00
CA ASP A 617 20.26 -13.71 -1.34
C ASP A 617 19.31 -14.83 -0.87
N LEU A 618 19.73 -15.62 0.10
CA LEU A 618 19.15 -16.92 0.44
C LEU A 618 18.01 -16.95 1.42
N VAL A 619 17.85 -15.92 2.19
CA VAL A 619 17.09 -15.99 3.46
C VAL A 619 15.60 -16.30 3.27
N TRP A 620 15.11 -16.11 2.07
CA TRP A 620 13.69 -16.25 1.77
C TRP A 620 13.23 -17.66 1.47
N ARG A 621 14.12 -18.55 1.03
CA ARG A 621 13.77 -19.87 0.51
C ARG A 621 13.93 -21.01 1.51
N GLU A 622 14.73 -20.82 2.57
CA GLU A 622 15.05 -21.86 3.53
C GLU A 622 14.09 -21.99 4.73
N SER A 623 13.19 -21.02 4.96
CA SER A 623 12.54 -20.90 6.28
C SER A 623 11.14 -21.47 6.39
N GLN A 624 10.57 -22.07 5.36
CA GLN A 624 9.17 -22.51 5.39
C GLN A 624 9.04 -23.99 5.02
N GLY A 625 9.21 -24.86 6.01
CA GLY A 625 8.97 -26.30 5.89
C GLY A 625 7.52 -26.64 5.56
N SER A 626 7.09 -26.47 4.32
CA SER A 626 5.88 -27.12 3.85
C SER A 626 6.22 -28.47 3.23
N ALA A 627 5.30 -29.42 3.29
CA ALA A 627 5.52 -30.78 2.83
C ALA A 627 5.79 -30.91 1.33
N PHE A 628 5.59 -29.86 0.54
CA PHE A 628 5.96 -29.79 -0.90
C PHE A 628 7.13 -28.86 -1.20
N ASP A 629 7.87 -28.42 -0.21
CA ASP A 629 9.16 -27.77 -0.44
C ASP A 629 10.14 -28.71 -1.16
N LEU A 630 9.95 -30.00 -0.94
CA LEU A 630 10.56 -31.09 -1.67
C LEU A 630 9.48 -31.92 -2.38
N ALA A 631 9.54 -32.02 -3.68
CA ALA A 631 8.64 -32.84 -4.49
C ALA A 631 9.39 -33.94 -5.24
N VAL A 632 9.02 -35.21 -5.02
CA VAL A 632 9.44 -36.32 -5.88
C VAL A 632 8.32 -36.60 -6.87
N ILE A 633 8.61 -36.39 -8.17
CA ILE A 633 7.62 -36.50 -9.26
C ILE A 633 8.12 -37.37 -10.41
N ASP A 634 7.18 -37.80 -11.25
CA ASP A 634 7.53 -38.34 -12.58
C ASP A 634 8.05 -37.20 -13.47
N PRO A 635 9.20 -37.34 -14.15
CA PRO A 635 9.69 -36.33 -15.06
C PRO A 635 8.69 -35.86 -16.14
N ALA A 636 7.75 -36.71 -16.54
CA ALA A 636 6.72 -36.38 -17.53
C ALA A 636 5.68 -35.36 -17.02
N ASP A 637 5.52 -35.22 -15.70
CA ASP A 637 4.58 -34.28 -15.09
C ASP A 637 5.20 -32.88 -14.83
N LEU A 638 6.50 -32.71 -15.05
CA LEU A 638 7.22 -31.48 -14.74
C LEU A 638 6.60 -30.27 -15.43
N GLY A 639 6.29 -30.36 -16.71
CA GLY A 639 5.72 -29.26 -17.50
C GLY A 639 4.33 -28.79 -17.05
N ARG A 640 3.64 -29.63 -16.25
CA ARG A 640 2.37 -29.28 -15.61
C ARG A 640 2.57 -28.56 -14.26
N LEU A 641 3.68 -28.87 -13.57
CA LEU A 641 3.97 -28.35 -12.23
C LEU A 641 4.65 -26.97 -12.29
N VAL A 642 5.62 -26.79 -13.20
CA VAL A 642 6.43 -25.56 -13.32
C VAL A 642 6.26 -24.90 -14.69
N ARG A 643 6.51 -23.58 -14.75
CA ARG A 643 6.51 -22.78 -15.98
C ARG A 643 7.93 -22.60 -16.48
N LEU A 644 8.34 -23.39 -17.45
CA LEU A 644 9.61 -23.26 -18.14
C LEU A 644 9.37 -23.08 -19.65
N ASP A 645 10.31 -22.43 -20.34
CA ASP A 645 10.31 -22.47 -21.81
C ASP A 645 10.58 -23.90 -22.31
N ALA A 646 10.19 -24.20 -23.56
CA ALA A 646 10.28 -25.57 -24.09
C ALA A 646 11.71 -26.16 -24.04
N ALA A 647 12.74 -25.33 -24.25
CA ALA A 647 14.12 -25.80 -24.21
C ALA A 647 14.60 -26.04 -22.77
N ALA A 648 14.24 -25.18 -21.81
CA ALA A 648 14.54 -25.37 -20.40
C ALA A 648 13.80 -26.59 -19.86
N LEU A 649 12.53 -26.77 -20.22
CA LEU A 649 11.72 -27.91 -19.81
C LEU A 649 12.35 -29.22 -20.29
N ALA A 650 12.73 -29.33 -21.56
CA ALA A 650 13.38 -30.52 -22.11
C ALA A 650 14.69 -30.87 -21.37
N ARG A 651 15.51 -29.86 -21.05
CA ARG A 651 16.74 -30.05 -20.25
C ARG A 651 16.42 -30.52 -18.83
N ALA A 652 15.47 -29.88 -18.17
CA ALA A 652 15.07 -30.21 -16.81
C ALA A 652 14.51 -31.63 -16.70
N GLU A 653 13.65 -32.02 -17.65
CA GLU A 653 13.17 -33.40 -17.74
C GLU A 653 14.30 -34.41 -17.98
N ALA A 654 15.31 -34.05 -18.82
CA ALA A 654 16.46 -34.91 -19.06
C ALA A 654 17.29 -35.11 -17.79
N VAL A 655 17.49 -34.05 -16.98
CA VAL A 655 18.16 -34.13 -15.68
C VAL A 655 17.39 -35.04 -14.73
N LEU A 656 16.08 -34.92 -14.61
CA LEU A 656 15.26 -35.78 -13.76
C LEU A 656 15.31 -37.25 -14.23
N ARG A 657 15.22 -37.51 -15.55
CA ARG A 657 15.31 -38.89 -16.12
C ARG A 657 16.68 -39.51 -15.87
N SER A 658 17.74 -38.69 -15.80
CA SER A 658 19.09 -39.19 -15.45
C SER A 658 19.27 -39.48 -13.97
N GLY A 659 18.24 -39.39 -13.15
CA GLY A 659 18.32 -39.58 -11.69
C GLY A 659 18.90 -38.33 -11.01
N GLY A 660 18.59 -37.17 -11.52
CA GLY A 660 19.01 -35.87 -10.98
C GLY A 660 17.93 -35.14 -10.22
N ALA A 661 18.25 -33.87 -9.91
CA ALA A 661 17.39 -32.94 -9.16
C ALA A 661 17.34 -31.55 -9.81
N LEU A 662 16.21 -30.87 -9.62
CA LEU A 662 16.06 -29.46 -9.95
C LEU A 662 16.08 -28.68 -8.63
N VAL A 663 16.93 -27.66 -8.57
CA VAL A 663 17.22 -26.93 -7.35
C VAL A 663 16.90 -25.47 -7.57
N ALA A 664 16.14 -24.88 -6.68
CA ALA A 664 15.83 -23.43 -6.75
C ALA A 664 17.09 -22.57 -6.48
N ASP A 665 18.00 -23.05 -5.65
CA ASP A 665 19.27 -22.38 -5.36
C ASP A 665 20.32 -22.62 -6.46
N GLY A 666 20.49 -21.62 -7.34
CA GLY A 666 21.49 -21.68 -8.42
C GLY A 666 22.94 -21.80 -7.94
N PHE A 667 23.26 -21.38 -6.71
CA PHE A 667 24.62 -21.47 -6.17
C PHE A 667 24.97 -22.86 -5.63
N ALA A 668 23.97 -23.71 -5.43
CA ALA A 668 24.16 -25.10 -5.06
C ALA A 668 24.49 -26.00 -6.27
N VAL A 669 24.24 -25.53 -7.49
CA VAL A 669 24.51 -26.26 -8.73
C VAL A 669 25.86 -25.83 -9.31
N VAL A 670 26.81 -26.77 -9.36
CA VAL A 670 28.14 -26.57 -9.92
C VAL A 670 28.42 -27.66 -10.96
N ASP A 671 28.87 -27.25 -12.13
CA ASP A 671 29.18 -28.16 -13.24
C ASP A 671 28.04 -29.17 -13.54
N GLY A 672 26.79 -28.72 -13.46
CA GLY A 672 25.62 -29.57 -13.72
C GLY A 672 25.33 -30.59 -12.62
N SER A 673 25.86 -30.42 -11.42
CA SER A 673 25.69 -31.31 -10.26
C SER A 673 25.36 -30.52 -9.00
N ALA A 674 24.61 -31.11 -8.08
CA ALA A 674 24.37 -30.60 -6.74
C ALA A 674 24.64 -31.68 -5.68
N THR A 675 25.08 -31.23 -4.50
CA THR A 675 25.32 -32.12 -3.37
C THR A 675 24.07 -32.18 -2.50
N LEU A 676 23.50 -33.36 -2.35
CA LEU A 676 22.30 -33.58 -1.52
C LEU A 676 22.69 -34.45 -0.31
N THR A 677 22.12 -34.12 0.84
CA THR A 677 22.28 -34.90 2.06
C THR A 677 20.91 -35.21 2.65
N LEU A 678 20.65 -36.51 2.88
CA LEU A 678 19.43 -36.94 3.54
C LEU A 678 19.59 -36.78 5.06
N ILE A 679 18.61 -36.12 5.68
CA ILE A 679 18.56 -35.92 7.14
C ILE A 679 17.33 -36.63 7.68
N GLY A 680 17.55 -37.70 8.41
CA GLY A 680 16.58 -38.41 9.20
C GLY A 680 16.92 -38.27 10.70
N GLU A 681 16.85 -39.36 11.46
CA GLU A 681 17.38 -39.41 12.85
C GLU A 681 18.89 -39.14 12.89
N THR A 682 19.58 -39.55 11.83
CA THR A 682 21.01 -39.28 11.62
C THR A 682 21.22 -38.62 10.28
N ARG A 683 22.30 -37.83 10.16
CA ARG A 683 22.71 -37.21 8.90
C ARG A 683 23.36 -38.28 8.01
N GLY A 684 22.76 -38.50 6.84
CA GLY A 684 23.31 -39.39 5.82
C GLY A 684 24.55 -38.84 5.12
N PRO A 685 25.17 -39.62 4.24
CA PRO A 685 26.30 -39.17 3.45
C PRO A 685 25.89 -38.10 2.44
N ALA A 686 26.83 -37.21 2.12
CA ALA A 686 26.65 -36.23 1.05
C ALA A 686 26.80 -36.92 -0.32
N VAL A 687 25.79 -36.85 -1.16
CA VAL A 687 25.74 -37.50 -2.48
C VAL A 687 25.66 -36.45 -3.58
N SER A 688 26.54 -36.52 -4.57
CA SER A 688 26.46 -35.69 -5.76
C SER A 688 25.50 -36.30 -6.78
N VAL A 689 24.53 -35.49 -7.24
CA VAL A 689 23.55 -35.87 -8.26
C VAL A 689 23.58 -34.88 -9.43
N PRO A 690 23.25 -35.30 -10.66
CA PRO A 690 23.03 -34.39 -11.76
C PRO A 690 21.98 -33.33 -11.34
N ALA A 691 22.24 -32.06 -11.61
CA ALA A 691 21.31 -31.02 -11.18
C ALA A 691 21.22 -29.87 -12.18
N MET A 692 20.08 -29.22 -12.18
CA MET A 692 19.82 -27.98 -12.91
C MET A 692 19.16 -26.98 -11.97
N ALA A 693 19.63 -25.72 -12.03
CA ALA A 693 18.98 -24.64 -11.30
C ALA A 693 17.68 -24.22 -12.01
N ILE A 694 16.62 -24.10 -11.23
CA ILE A 694 15.33 -23.54 -11.66
C ILE A 694 15.00 -22.35 -10.76
N PRO A 695 15.34 -21.12 -11.15
CA PRO A 695 15.15 -19.93 -10.33
C PRO A 695 13.69 -19.47 -10.30
N ASP A 696 12.74 -20.32 -10.66
CA ASP A 696 11.31 -19.97 -10.66
C ASP A 696 10.77 -19.85 -9.23
N ALA A 697 10.12 -18.71 -8.93
CA ALA A 697 9.50 -18.48 -7.64
C ALA A 697 8.25 -19.36 -7.40
N ASP A 698 7.68 -19.93 -8.46
CA ASP A 698 6.45 -20.73 -8.44
C ASP A 698 6.74 -22.24 -8.49
N SER A 699 7.88 -22.68 -7.98
CA SER A 699 8.26 -24.10 -7.94
C SER A 699 8.72 -24.54 -6.55
N PRO A 700 8.62 -25.85 -6.22
CA PRO A 700 9.27 -26.40 -5.03
C PRO A 700 10.76 -26.03 -4.97
N SER A 701 11.32 -25.88 -3.77
CA SER A 701 12.75 -25.59 -3.59
C SER A 701 13.64 -26.69 -4.15
N LEU A 702 13.14 -27.92 -4.13
CA LEU A 702 13.82 -29.11 -4.63
C LEU A 702 12.81 -30.04 -5.32
N ILE A 703 13.02 -30.32 -6.61
CA ILE A 703 12.28 -31.34 -7.34
C ILE A 703 13.23 -32.49 -7.67
N MET A 704 12.84 -33.71 -7.35
CA MET A 704 13.66 -34.90 -7.57
C MET A 704 12.91 -35.97 -8.36
N SER A 705 13.64 -36.84 -9.02
CA SER A 705 13.11 -38.10 -9.53
C SER A 705 13.24 -39.21 -8.48
N ALA A 706 12.45 -40.28 -8.61
CA ALA A 706 12.58 -41.47 -7.76
C ALA A 706 13.99 -42.04 -7.81
N ALA A 707 14.65 -42.01 -8.97
CA ALA A 707 16.02 -42.49 -9.13
C ALA A 707 17.03 -41.62 -8.33
N ALA A 708 16.80 -40.33 -8.18
CA ALA A 708 17.63 -39.47 -7.35
C ALA A 708 17.50 -39.85 -5.86
N VAL A 709 16.29 -40.12 -5.40
CA VAL A 709 16.04 -40.59 -4.03
C VAL A 709 16.73 -41.93 -3.78
N GLY A 710 16.69 -42.86 -4.74
CA GLY A 710 17.42 -44.14 -4.66
C GLY A 710 18.95 -43.96 -4.53
N ARG A 711 19.54 -42.94 -5.16
CA ARG A 711 20.96 -42.58 -4.98
C ARG A 711 21.30 -42.11 -3.56
N LEU A 712 20.34 -41.53 -2.88
CA LEU A 712 20.47 -41.14 -1.46
C LEU A 712 20.31 -42.33 -0.50
N GLY A 713 20.03 -43.54 -1.01
CA GLY A 713 19.81 -44.74 -0.21
C GLY A 713 18.41 -44.82 0.42
N ALA A 714 17.44 -44.05 -0.09
CA ALA A 714 16.07 -44.07 0.40
C ALA A 714 15.08 -44.59 -0.66
N ASN A 715 13.91 -45.02 -0.21
CA ASN A 715 12.78 -45.33 -1.06
C ASN A 715 11.89 -44.07 -1.23
N VAL A 716 10.97 -44.11 -2.19
CA VAL A 716 9.97 -43.07 -2.34
C VAL A 716 8.66 -43.56 -1.74
N ARG A 717 8.07 -42.72 -0.90
CA ARG A 717 6.73 -42.93 -0.36
C ARG A 717 5.79 -41.82 -0.80
N PRO A 718 4.49 -42.09 -1.03
CA PRO A 718 3.54 -41.10 -1.42
C PRO A 718 3.44 -39.98 -0.37
N ALA A 719 3.43 -38.71 -0.81
CA ALA A 719 3.24 -37.55 0.04
C ALA A 719 1.88 -36.89 -0.17
N GLY A 720 1.27 -37.11 -1.36
CA GLY A 720 0.00 -36.49 -1.70
C GLY A 720 -0.12 -36.15 -3.19
N PHE A 721 -0.86 -35.11 -3.51
CA PHE A 721 -1.15 -34.70 -4.88
C PHE A 721 -1.08 -33.20 -5.07
N VAL A 722 -0.76 -32.79 -6.29
CA VAL A 722 -0.98 -31.46 -6.81
C VAL A 722 -2.00 -31.51 -7.93
N GLY A 723 -3.16 -30.92 -7.73
CA GLY A 723 -4.17 -30.70 -8.75
C GLY A 723 -3.87 -29.45 -9.56
N VAL A 724 -3.61 -29.62 -10.85
CA VAL A 724 -3.43 -28.48 -11.78
C VAL A 724 -4.80 -28.02 -12.27
N THR A 725 -5.08 -26.72 -12.11
CA THR A 725 -6.38 -26.13 -12.46
C THR A 725 -6.26 -25.16 -13.63
N ASP A 726 -7.35 -24.89 -14.31
CA ASP A 726 -7.45 -23.86 -15.37
C ASP A 726 -7.79 -22.47 -14.81
N ARG A 727 -8.32 -22.40 -13.59
CA ARG A 727 -8.65 -21.18 -12.84
C ARG A 727 -8.48 -21.40 -11.34
N VAL A 728 -8.46 -20.32 -10.59
CA VAL A 728 -8.49 -20.42 -9.13
C VAL A 728 -9.83 -21.01 -8.67
N PRO A 729 -9.83 -22.10 -7.91
CA PRO A 729 -11.04 -22.71 -7.38
C PRO A 729 -11.82 -21.75 -6.46
N THR A 730 -13.13 -21.86 -6.50
CA THR A 730 -14.02 -21.13 -5.59
C THR A 730 -13.98 -21.72 -4.19
N GLN A 731 -14.41 -20.96 -3.19
CA GLN A 731 -14.52 -21.45 -1.81
C GLN A 731 -15.50 -22.61 -1.68
N ALA A 732 -16.57 -22.63 -2.50
CA ALA A 732 -17.55 -23.71 -2.50
C ALA A 732 -16.97 -25.03 -3.06
N GLU A 733 -16.14 -24.96 -4.08
CA GLU A 733 -15.44 -26.13 -4.62
C GLU A 733 -14.43 -26.68 -3.60
N GLU A 734 -13.70 -25.79 -2.90
CA GLU A 734 -12.80 -26.18 -1.82
C GLU A 734 -13.56 -26.86 -0.68
N ASP A 735 -14.68 -26.29 -0.23
CA ASP A 735 -15.51 -26.87 0.81
C ASP A 735 -16.08 -28.24 0.38
N ALA A 736 -16.47 -28.40 -0.89
CA ALA A 736 -16.93 -29.67 -1.44
C ALA A 736 -15.80 -30.72 -1.46
N PHE A 737 -14.60 -30.32 -1.87
CA PHE A 737 -13.43 -31.21 -1.86
C PHE A 737 -13.05 -31.63 -0.43
N MET A 738 -13.04 -30.67 0.52
CA MET A 738 -12.80 -30.95 1.93
C MET A 738 -13.81 -31.96 2.49
N ALA A 739 -15.09 -31.87 2.09
CA ALA A 739 -16.13 -32.81 2.49
C ALA A 739 -15.87 -34.21 1.91
N ALA A 740 -15.53 -34.29 0.62
CA ALA A 740 -15.21 -35.55 -0.03
C ALA A 740 -13.94 -36.20 0.56
N ALA A 741 -12.89 -35.42 0.78
CA ALA A 741 -11.63 -35.89 1.37
C ALA A 741 -11.81 -36.41 2.82
N ALA A 742 -12.78 -35.85 3.55
CA ALA A 742 -13.08 -36.31 4.91
C ALA A 742 -13.66 -37.75 4.96
N THR A 743 -14.16 -38.28 3.86
CA THR A 743 -14.62 -39.67 3.75
C THR A 743 -13.50 -40.63 3.40
N VAL A 744 -12.33 -40.12 3.03
CA VAL A 744 -11.15 -40.90 2.67
C VAL A 744 -10.31 -41.12 3.92
N GLU A 745 -9.90 -42.38 4.16
CA GLU A 745 -9.07 -42.75 5.30
C GLU A 745 -7.74 -41.99 5.30
N GLY A 746 -7.32 -41.44 6.43
CA GLY A 746 -6.08 -40.70 6.61
C GLY A 746 -6.27 -39.24 7.03
N SER A 747 -5.18 -38.61 7.43
CA SER A 747 -5.14 -37.19 7.79
C SER A 747 -4.57 -36.38 6.63
N TRP A 748 -5.40 -35.58 6.01
CA TRP A 748 -5.04 -34.82 4.81
C TRP A 748 -4.98 -33.31 5.10
N ILE A 749 -3.92 -32.66 4.65
CA ILE A 749 -3.80 -31.21 4.63
C ILE A 749 -4.14 -30.74 3.22
N ILE A 750 -5.22 -30.00 3.09
CA ILE A 750 -5.73 -29.50 1.81
C ILE A 750 -5.52 -28.00 1.77
N GLY A 751 -5.04 -27.49 0.63
CA GLY A 751 -4.86 -26.08 0.41
C GLY A 751 -5.07 -25.71 -1.06
N VAL A 752 -5.59 -24.51 -1.30
CA VAL A 752 -5.66 -23.89 -2.63
C VAL A 752 -4.65 -22.77 -2.67
N GLN A 753 -3.73 -22.82 -3.63
CA GLN A 753 -2.75 -21.77 -3.84
C GLN A 753 -3.44 -20.56 -4.46
N ARG A 754 -3.81 -19.60 -3.61
CA ARG A 754 -4.40 -18.33 -4.06
C ARG A 754 -3.33 -17.27 -4.21
N PRO A 755 -3.46 -16.40 -5.24
CA PRO A 755 -2.57 -15.25 -5.34
C PRO A 755 -2.64 -14.44 -4.04
N PRO A 756 -1.49 -13.89 -3.58
CA PRO A 756 -1.51 -12.98 -2.44
C PRO A 756 -2.49 -11.85 -2.73
N GLN A 757 -3.51 -11.74 -1.90
CA GLN A 757 -4.43 -10.62 -2.03
C GLN A 757 -3.73 -9.36 -1.55
N PRO A 758 -3.57 -8.35 -2.42
CA PRO A 758 -2.94 -7.11 -2.01
C PRO A 758 -3.75 -6.50 -0.86
N ARG A 759 -3.13 -6.36 0.28
CA ARG A 759 -3.65 -5.54 1.38
C ARG A 759 -3.32 -4.10 1.03
N SER A 760 -4.07 -3.54 0.07
CA SER A 760 -3.90 -2.13 -0.29
C SER A 760 -4.06 -1.28 0.97
N ASP A 761 -3.05 -0.49 1.28
CA ASP A 761 -3.15 0.45 2.40
C ASP A 761 -4.31 1.42 2.11
N PRO A 762 -5.34 1.47 2.96
CA PRO A 762 -6.49 2.32 2.74
C PRO A 762 -6.14 3.79 2.53
N ILE A 763 -5.08 4.26 3.18
CA ILE A 763 -4.57 5.63 3.03
C ILE A 763 -4.13 5.90 1.58
N LEU A 764 -3.45 4.95 0.95
CA LEU A 764 -2.98 5.10 -0.43
C LEU A 764 -4.15 5.16 -1.43
N ILE A 765 -5.20 4.37 -1.21
CA ILE A 765 -6.42 4.43 -2.04
C ILE A 765 -7.08 5.80 -1.92
N ILE A 766 -7.27 6.27 -0.68
CA ILE A 766 -7.86 7.58 -0.41
C ILE A 766 -7.02 8.68 -1.04
N LEU A 767 -5.71 8.64 -0.87
CA LEU A 767 -4.78 9.61 -1.42
C LEU A 767 -4.84 9.64 -2.96
N ALA A 768 -4.91 8.48 -3.61
CA ALA A 768 -5.04 8.39 -5.07
C ALA A 768 -6.37 8.98 -5.57
N VAL A 769 -7.48 8.69 -4.90
CA VAL A 769 -8.80 9.26 -5.23
C VAL A 769 -8.80 10.77 -5.04
N VAL A 770 -8.26 11.24 -3.93
CA VAL A 770 -8.14 12.68 -3.61
C VAL A 770 -7.28 13.40 -4.66
N ALA A 771 -6.10 12.85 -4.98
CA ALA A 771 -5.22 13.40 -6.02
C ALA A 771 -5.93 13.48 -7.38
N GLY A 772 -6.68 12.44 -7.74
CA GLY A 772 -7.50 12.43 -8.97
C GLY A 772 -8.57 13.55 -8.99
N LEU A 773 -9.31 13.72 -7.89
CA LEU A 773 -10.32 14.77 -7.75
C LEU A 773 -9.71 16.17 -7.83
N VAL A 774 -8.59 16.39 -7.14
CA VAL A 774 -7.85 17.67 -7.19
C VAL A 774 -7.37 17.94 -8.61
N THR A 775 -6.84 16.94 -9.31
CA THR A 775 -6.36 17.08 -10.70
C THR A 775 -7.48 17.49 -11.66
N VAL A 776 -8.62 16.80 -11.60
CA VAL A 776 -9.79 17.12 -12.43
C VAL A 776 -10.33 18.52 -12.10
N GLY A 777 -10.45 18.84 -10.82
CA GLY A 777 -10.87 20.16 -10.34
C GLY A 777 -9.93 21.27 -10.81
N ALA A 778 -8.63 21.10 -10.64
CA ALA A 778 -7.60 22.04 -11.05
C ALA A 778 -7.61 22.26 -12.57
N ALA A 779 -7.68 21.20 -13.36
CA ALA A 779 -7.76 21.27 -14.82
C ALA A 779 -9.02 22.00 -15.28
N ALA A 780 -10.19 21.69 -14.69
CA ALA A 780 -11.45 22.35 -15.02
C ALA A 780 -11.40 23.86 -14.72
N ILE A 781 -10.81 24.24 -13.59
CA ILE A 781 -10.71 25.64 -13.17
C ILE A 781 -9.67 26.39 -14.02
N ALA A 782 -8.49 25.83 -14.28
CA ALA A 782 -7.45 26.44 -15.10
C ALA A 782 -7.94 26.69 -16.53
N THR A 783 -8.65 25.73 -17.09
CA THR A 783 -9.22 25.84 -18.44
C THR A 783 -10.42 26.76 -18.50
N GLY A 784 -11.27 26.78 -17.45
CA GLY A 784 -12.37 27.77 -17.34
C GLY A 784 -11.86 29.22 -17.27
N LEU A 785 -10.74 29.45 -16.59
CA LEU A 785 -10.07 30.75 -16.53
C LEU A 785 -9.50 31.15 -17.90
N ALA A 786 -8.82 30.25 -18.60
CA ALA A 786 -8.29 30.46 -19.94
C ALA A 786 -9.42 30.76 -20.97
N ALA A 787 -10.55 30.07 -20.86
CA ALA A 787 -11.74 30.34 -21.69
C ALA A 787 -12.36 31.70 -21.40
N ALA A 788 -12.36 32.15 -20.13
CA ALA A 788 -12.86 33.46 -19.75
C ALA A 788 -11.98 34.60 -20.26
N GLU A 789 -10.65 34.42 -20.36
CA GLU A 789 -9.73 35.39 -20.97
C GLU A 789 -9.90 35.49 -22.49
N GLY A 790 -10.22 34.38 -23.19
CA GLY A 790 -10.42 34.39 -24.66
C GLY A 790 -11.71 35.00 -25.14
N ARG A 791 -12.60 35.47 -24.25
CA ARG A 791 -13.91 36.07 -24.65
C ARG A 791 -13.77 37.31 -25.50
N ALA A 792 -12.80 38.15 -25.23
CA ALA A 792 -12.55 39.40 -26.02
C ALA A 792 -12.11 39.05 -27.45
N ASP A 793 -11.25 38.05 -27.61
CA ASP A 793 -10.77 37.60 -28.93
C ASP A 793 -11.90 36.94 -29.73
N LEU A 794 -12.78 36.16 -29.04
CA LEU A 794 -13.96 35.57 -29.64
C LEU A 794 -15.03 36.57 -30.02
N ALA A 795 -15.12 37.72 -29.30
CA ALA A 795 -16.01 38.83 -29.66
C ALA A 795 -15.51 39.54 -30.93
N THR A 796 -14.22 39.78 -31.06
CA THR A 796 -13.60 40.34 -32.28
C THR A 796 -13.80 39.43 -33.50
N LEU A 797 -13.63 38.13 -33.33
CA LEU A 797 -13.91 37.13 -34.37
C LEU A 797 -15.40 37.10 -34.75
N GLY A 798 -16.30 37.30 -33.77
CA GLY A 798 -17.72 37.45 -34.03
C GLY A 798 -18.06 38.72 -34.81
N ALA A 799 -17.39 39.85 -34.55
CA ALA A 799 -17.55 41.09 -35.28
C ALA A 799 -17.09 41.00 -36.73
N VAL A 800 -16.10 40.19 -37.05
CA VAL A 800 -15.58 39.90 -38.40
C VAL A 800 -16.40 38.80 -39.12
N GLY A 801 -17.48 38.25 -38.50
CA GLY A 801 -18.42 37.32 -39.12
C GLY A 801 -18.13 35.83 -38.90
N ALA A 802 -17.25 35.48 -37.99
CA ALA A 802 -16.99 34.07 -37.68
C ALA A 802 -18.23 33.36 -37.09
N SER A 803 -18.61 32.22 -37.66
CA SER A 803 -19.78 31.46 -37.21
C SER A 803 -19.62 30.97 -35.76
N PRO A 804 -20.72 30.74 -35.03
CA PRO A 804 -20.68 30.19 -33.68
C PRO A 804 -19.94 28.86 -33.58
N GLY A 805 -20.01 28.01 -34.62
CA GLY A 805 -19.31 26.72 -34.70
C GLY A 805 -17.80 26.87 -34.71
N VAL A 806 -17.27 27.80 -35.56
CA VAL A 806 -15.83 28.10 -35.66
C VAL A 806 -15.29 28.62 -34.33
N ARG A 807 -16.03 29.50 -33.67
CA ARG A 807 -15.64 30.02 -32.34
C ARG A 807 -15.60 28.93 -31.27
N ARG A 808 -16.55 27.98 -31.28
CA ARG A 808 -16.54 26.85 -30.37
C ARG A 808 -15.35 25.92 -30.65
N VAL A 809 -15.12 25.53 -31.88
CA VAL A 809 -13.99 24.67 -32.25
C VAL A 809 -12.65 25.32 -31.89
N LEU A 810 -12.47 26.60 -32.07
CA LEU A 810 -11.25 27.32 -31.71
C LEU A 810 -11.05 27.37 -30.18
N SER A 811 -12.13 27.61 -29.42
CA SER A 811 -12.10 27.57 -27.95
C SER A 811 -11.77 26.15 -27.42
N LEU A 812 -12.40 25.13 -27.98
CA LEU A 812 -12.12 23.73 -27.65
C LEU A 812 -10.66 23.35 -27.96
N SER A 813 -10.16 23.70 -29.14
CA SER A 813 -8.79 23.42 -29.56
C SER A 813 -7.76 24.11 -28.67
N ARG A 814 -8.01 25.39 -28.28
CA ARG A 814 -7.14 26.13 -27.36
C ARG A 814 -7.09 25.48 -25.98
N THR A 815 -8.26 25.11 -25.43
CA THR A 815 -8.37 24.44 -24.14
C THR A 815 -7.74 23.06 -24.17
N GLY A 816 -7.98 22.29 -25.24
CA GLY A 816 -7.38 20.97 -25.43
C GLY A 816 -5.85 21.00 -25.49
N ILE A 817 -5.27 22.01 -26.16
CA ILE A 817 -3.82 22.21 -26.22
C ILE A 817 -3.25 22.54 -24.84
N ILE A 818 -3.89 23.46 -24.08
CA ILE A 818 -3.44 23.84 -22.75
C ILE A 818 -3.46 22.63 -21.81
N ALA A 819 -4.59 21.91 -21.75
CA ALA A 819 -4.73 20.74 -20.92
C ALA A 819 -3.84 19.59 -21.39
N GLY A 820 -3.77 19.30 -22.69
CA GLY A 820 -2.95 18.22 -23.24
C GLY A 820 -1.45 18.42 -23.01
N LEU A 821 -0.95 19.64 -23.22
CA LEU A 821 0.46 19.95 -22.93
C LEU A 821 0.75 19.86 -21.43
N GLY A 822 -0.16 20.40 -20.58
CA GLY A 822 -0.03 20.28 -19.12
C GLY A 822 -0.01 18.84 -18.67
N SER A 823 -0.94 18.02 -19.19
CA SER A 823 -1.00 16.58 -18.86
C SER A 823 0.22 15.81 -19.32
N ALA A 824 0.69 16.02 -20.56
CA ALA A 824 1.87 15.32 -21.09
C ALA A 824 3.14 15.64 -20.27
N LEU A 825 3.35 16.92 -19.97
CA LEU A 825 4.48 17.35 -19.14
C LEU A 825 4.34 16.87 -17.69
N GLY A 826 3.12 16.86 -17.16
CA GLY A 826 2.82 16.37 -15.81
C GLY A 826 3.07 14.87 -15.66
N VAL A 827 2.60 14.05 -16.61
CA VAL A 827 2.89 12.61 -16.63
C VAL A 827 4.39 12.36 -16.69
N ALA A 828 5.12 13.03 -17.58
CA ALA A 828 6.56 12.86 -17.69
C ALA A 828 7.30 13.25 -16.39
N ALA A 829 6.92 14.37 -15.77
CA ALA A 829 7.48 14.82 -14.50
C ALA A 829 7.14 13.86 -13.33
N GLY A 830 5.88 13.42 -13.25
CA GLY A 830 5.42 12.49 -12.21
C GLY A 830 6.09 11.12 -12.29
N LEU A 831 6.27 10.57 -13.50
CA LEU A 831 6.99 9.30 -13.71
C LEU A 831 8.48 9.42 -13.37
N ALA A 832 9.12 10.54 -13.77
CA ALA A 832 10.52 10.78 -13.40
C ALA A 832 10.71 10.90 -11.88
N ALA A 833 9.78 11.59 -11.20
CA ALA A 833 9.75 11.72 -9.76
C ALA A 833 9.53 10.35 -9.08
N ALA A 834 8.59 9.54 -9.58
CA ALA A 834 8.31 8.21 -9.07
C ALA A 834 9.52 7.28 -9.21
N ALA A 835 10.20 7.28 -10.36
CA ALA A 835 11.40 6.48 -10.59
C ALA A 835 12.52 6.84 -9.60
N ALA A 836 12.71 8.13 -9.34
CA ALA A 836 13.70 8.60 -8.37
C ALA A 836 13.33 8.20 -6.92
N LEU A 837 12.06 8.32 -6.54
CA LEU A 837 11.59 7.94 -5.20
C LEU A 837 11.71 6.43 -4.97
N VAL A 838 11.27 5.60 -5.93
CA VAL A 838 11.42 4.14 -5.88
C VAL A 838 12.90 3.74 -5.77
N THR A 839 13.78 4.42 -6.50
CA THR A 839 15.23 4.19 -6.39
C THR A 839 15.74 4.52 -4.99
N GLY A 840 15.26 5.62 -4.38
CA GLY A 840 15.62 6.01 -3.02
C GLY A 840 15.14 5.02 -1.96
N ILE A 841 13.88 4.56 -2.06
CA ILE A 841 13.31 3.54 -1.19
C ILE A 841 14.13 2.24 -1.26
N ASN A 842 14.44 1.79 -2.48
CA ASN A 842 15.23 0.57 -2.69
C ASN A 842 16.68 0.72 -2.20
N ALA A 843 17.27 1.90 -2.32
CA ALA A 843 18.59 2.17 -1.74
C ALA A 843 18.57 2.09 -0.21
N GLY A 844 17.49 2.55 0.44
CA GLY A 844 17.30 2.41 1.87
C GLY A 844 17.14 0.95 2.32
N LEU A 845 16.38 0.16 1.53
CA LEU A 845 16.24 -1.27 1.78
C LEU A 845 17.57 -2.03 1.65
N ALA A 846 18.43 -1.60 0.73
CA ALA A 846 19.75 -2.19 0.54
C ALA A 846 20.71 -1.96 1.74
N ASP A 847 20.39 -1.06 2.65
CA ASP A 847 21.16 -0.79 3.87
C ASP A 847 20.80 -1.74 5.03
N VAL A 848 19.74 -2.56 4.86
CA VAL A 848 19.28 -3.54 5.84
C VAL A 848 19.60 -4.95 5.32
N TRP A 849 20.23 -5.79 6.12
CA TRP A 849 20.49 -7.19 5.78
C TRP A 849 20.30 -8.08 7.02
N PRO A 850 19.63 -9.23 6.93
CA PRO A 850 18.98 -9.78 5.74
C PRO A 850 17.82 -8.92 5.24
N GLN A 851 17.66 -8.86 3.93
CA GLN A 851 16.62 -8.06 3.30
C GLN A 851 15.28 -8.81 3.40
N LEU A 852 14.46 -8.44 4.37
CA LEU A 852 13.17 -9.10 4.66
C LEU A 852 12.02 -8.67 3.73
N GLN A 853 12.23 -7.70 2.87
CA GLN A 853 11.23 -7.23 1.91
C GLN A 853 11.82 -7.16 0.51
N PRO A 854 11.11 -7.61 -0.51
CA PRO A 854 11.57 -7.45 -1.89
C PRO A 854 11.69 -5.97 -2.25
N PRO A 855 12.61 -5.61 -3.18
CA PRO A 855 12.69 -4.26 -3.67
C PRO A 855 11.38 -3.85 -4.33
N MET A 856 11.01 -2.58 -4.18
CA MET A 856 9.81 -2.02 -4.79
C MET A 856 9.98 -1.94 -6.30
N PRO A 857 9.16 -2.61 -7.12
CA PRO A 857 9.24 -2.51 -8.57
C PRO A 857 8.73 -1.15 -9.04
N PHE A 858 9.34 -0.61 -10.10
CA PHE A 858 8.79 0.53 -10.80
C PHE A 858 7.69 0.07 -11.76
N VAL A 859 6.44 0.37 -11.40
CA VAL A 859 5.26 -0.02 -12.19
C VAL A 859 4.66 1.22 -12.85
N LEU A 860 4.41 1.14 -14.16
CA LEU A 860 3.72 2.20 -14.90
C LEU A 860 2.21 2.17 -14.58
N PRO A 861 1.65 3.24 -13.99
CA PRO A 861 0.23 3.30 -13.66
C PRO A 861 -0.59 3.62 -14.92
N TRP A 862 -0.76 2.66 -15.82
CA TRP A 862 -1.39 2.84 -17.13
C TRP A 862 -2.75 3.50 -17.06
N THR A 863 -3.60 3.11 -16.10
CA THR A 863 -4.92 3.72 -15.91
C THR A 863 -4.81 5.22 -15.64
N ASN A 864 -3.91 5.64 -14.74
CA ASN A 864 -3.69 7.05 -14.43
C ASN A 864 -3.09 7.81 -15.63
N VAL A 865 -2.13 7.21 -16.33
CA VAL A 865 -1.50 7.80 -17.53
C VAL A 865 -2.54 8.04 -18.61
N VAL A 866 -3.37 7.06 -18.93
CA VAL A 866 -4.44 7.17 -19.93
C VAL A 866 -5.48 8.21 -19.51
N LEU A 867 -5.96 8.15 -18.27
CA LEU A 867 -6.90 9.15 -17.76
C LEU A 867 -6.32 10.56 -17.81
N SER A 868 -5.08 10.75 -17.41
CA SER A 868 -4.41 12.05 -17.43
C SER A 868 -4.20 12.61 -18.83
N LEU A 869 -3.83 11.77 -19.80
CA LEU A 869 -3.56 12.20 -21.18
C LEU A 869 -4.83 12.41 -22.01
N PHE A 870 -5.92 11.72 -21.71
CA PHE A 870 -7.14 11.77 -22.53
C PHE A 870 -8.35 12.31 -21.77
N ALA A 871 -8.64 11.83 -20.56
CA ALA A 871 -9.83 12.25 -19.83
C ALA A 871 -9.69 13.70 -19.32
N VAL A 872 -8.55 14.10 -18.79
CA VAL A 872 -8.32 15.48 -18.31
C VAL A 872 -8.49 16.51 -19.42
N PRO A 873 -7.85 16.38 -20.60
CA PRO A 873 -8.11 17.28 -21.73
C PRO A 873 -9.56 17.23 -22.24
N ALA A 874 -10.18 16.04 -22.28
CA ALA A 874 -11.56 15.88 -22.72
C ALA A 874 -12.55 16.61 -21.79
N VAL A 875 -12.42 16.43 -20.47
CA VAL A 875 -13.24 17.15 -19.46
C VAL A 875 -13.03 18.65 -19.56
N ALA A 876 -11.79 19.09 -19.73
CA ALA A 876 -11.45 20.50 -19.92
C ALA A 876 -12.10 21.07 -21.19
N MET A 877 -12.07 20.36 -22.31
CA MET A 877 -12.74 20.76 -23.56
C MET A 877 -14.26 20.79 -23.40
N LEU A 878 -14.87 19.78 -22.78
CA LEU A 878 -16.29 19.75 -22.51
C LEU A 878 -16.72 20.94 -21.66
N GLY A 879 -16.00 21.25 -20.58
CA GLY A 879 -16.25 22.42 -19.73
C GLY A 879 -16.18 23.72 -20.50
N ALA A 880 -15.15 23.89 -21.34
CA ALA A 880 -15.03 25.07 -22.21
C ALA A 880 -16.16 25.17 -23.24
N GLY A 881 -16.59 24.02 -23.81
CA GLY A 881 -17.72 23.97 -24.78
C GLY A 881 -19.04 24.36 -24.16
N LEU A 882 -19.32 23.93 -22.93
CA LEU A 882 -20.53 24.31 -22.17
C LEU A 882 -20.54 25.76 -21.74
N MET A 883 -19.37 26.33 -21.42
CA MET A 883 -19.24 27.74 -21.03
C MET A 883 -19.25 28.72 -22.21
N THR A 884 -19.02 28.28 -23.44
CA THR A 884 -19.10 29.10 -24.65
C THR A 884 -20.56 29.31 -25.06
N ARG A 885 -21.17 30.40 -24.58
CA ARG A 885 -22.53 30.79 -24.98
C ARG A 885 -22.56 31.12 -26.46
N ALA A 886 -23.52 30.57 -27.19
CA ALA A 886 -23.73 30.83 -28.64
C ALA A 886 -24.09 32.30 -28.94
N ARG A 887 -24.70 33.02 -27.99
CA ARG A 887 -25.07 34.46 -28.10
C ARG A 887 -24.23 35.27 -27.11
N LEU A 888 -23.34 36.09 -27.61
CA LEU A 888 -22.64 37.11 -26.82
C LEU A 888 -23.58 38.33 -26.68
N PRO A 889 -23.77 38.90 -25.47
CA PRO A 889 -24.42 40.20 -25.36
C PRO A 889 -23.55 41.23 -26.06
N VAL A 890 -24.14 41.95 -26.99
CA VAL A 890 -23.51 43.12 -27.62
C VAL A 890 -23.44 44.18 -26.57
N GLU A 891 -22.30 44.32 -25.89
CA GLU A 891 -22.03 45.49 -25.06
C GLU A 891 -21.88 46.70 -26.00
N ARG A 892 -22.89 47.56 -26.05
CA ARG A 892 -22.77 48.89 -26.60
C ARG A 892 -21.75 49.64 -25.75
N THR A 893 -20.57 49.89 -26.29
CA THR A 893 -19.62 50.88 -25.77
C THR A 893 -20.25 52.25 -25.91
N SER A 894 -20.88 52.71 -24.84
CA SER A 894 -21.16 54.17 -24.66
C SER A 894 -19.94 54.83 -24.07
#